data_2b4ffeac168f7a7b6bcbd2b266f0363c
#
_entry.id   2b4ffeac168f7a7b6bcbd2b266f0363c
#
_cell.length_a   1.000
_cell.length_b   1.000
_cell.length_c   1.000
_cell.angle_alpha   90.00
_cell.angle_beta   90.00
_cell.angle_gamma   90.00
#
_symmetry.space_group_name_H-M   'P 1'
#
loop_
_entity.id
_entity.type
_entity.pdbx_description
1 polymer ?
#
loop_
_entity_poly.entity_id
_entity_poly.type
_entity_poly.pdbx_seq_one_letter_code
_entity_poly.pdbx_strand_id
1 'polypeptide(L)'
;MTTGNAFGAEATLKTSAGSVRYFRLRKLVEDGIGDIETLPYSIRVLLEACLRNVDNFVVTADDVNNLANWNAAKPAEIEVPFKPGRVVLQDFTGVPAIVDLAALRSAMVRMGGDPKKINPLVPCDLVIDHSVQVDEFASRFALQRNLEIEFERNIERYQFLRWGQKAFNNFRVIPPATGIVHQVNLEYLADVVMTTNGVAYPDSLVGTDSHTTMINGLGVVGWGVGGIEAEAVMLGQPIYMLTPEVVGFRLTGQLPEGSTATDLVLTVTQMLRAHKVVGKFVEFYGPGLDGLSLADRATLANMAPEYGATIGFFPVDAETLRYLERTGRPKQLVDLVERYYKEQGLFRTANSPEPRFTSTLQLDLADVVPSMAGPRRPQDRILLKNMLPEWKKALPGFGRTGASPTVAVEGSEQPAQISDGAVVIAAITSCTNTSNPSVMIGAGLLAKNAVARGLKRAPWVKSSLAPGSRVVTEYLRKAGLDTALDALGFQTVGYGCTTCIGNSGPLPEPVAKAVTGGDLVAAAVLSGNRNFEGRVNPLVKANYLASPPLVVAYAIAGTVDIDLSTQPLGQDPQGQDVYLKDIWPTQQAVADAVASSMGPEMFIEQYGQASAGPPEWQKISGSEGDLYQWDANSTYVQEPPFFVDMPTEPAPIQGIEGARCLVSVGDSTTTDHISPAGSIKANSPAGRYLQAQGVKPEDFNQYGARRGNDRVMTRGTFANIRLRNLMVPGTEGGVTVHYPSGEQTSIYEAAMKYRDHGTPLVVLAGAEYGTGSSRDWAAKGTYLLGVRAVIATSFERIHRSNLVGMGVLPLQFREGESRESLGLDGTEIFDISLDDRLVPRQAVEVMARKADGEVVHFVTTCRIDTPVEVVYYRNGGILHTVLRQLAKS
;
A
#
# COMPACT_ATOMS: atom_id res chain seq x y z
N MET A 1 -13.73 -22.03 -21.98
CA MET A 1 -12.73 -23.01 -22.42
C MET A 1 -12.51 -23.97 -21.28
N THR A 2 -12.64 -25.27 -21.47
CA THR A 2 -12.33 -26.29 -20.45
C THR A 2 -10.83 -26.20 -20.20
N THR A 3 -10.43 -25.83 -18.96
CA THR A 3 -9.05 -25.95 -18.50
C THR A 3 -8.61 -27.39 -18.74
N GLY A 4 -7.62 -27.59 -19.61
CA GLY A 4 -7.15 -28.92 -19.95
C GLY A 4 -6.39 -29.52 -18.77
N ASN A 5 -6.75 -30.71 -18.31
CA ASN A 5 -5.98 -31.50 -17.33
C ASN A 5 -4.71 -32.08 -18.01
N ALA A 6 -3.81 -31.17 -18.43
CA ALA A 6 -2.66 -31.49 -19.27
C ALA A 6 -1.69 -32.49 -18.59
N PHE A 7 -1.64 -32.52 -17.26
CA PHE A 7 -0.77 -33.41 -16.45
C PHE A 7 -1.56 -34.58 -15.83
N GLY A 8 -2.86 -34.73 -16.10
CA GLY A 8 -3.66 -35.74 -15.42
C GLY A 8 -3.75 -35.54 -13.90
N ALA A 9 -3.55 -34.33 -13.43
CA ALA A 9 -3.43 -33.98 -12.01
C ALA A 9 -4.78 -33.77 -11.31
N GLU A 10 -5.89 -33.66 -12.04
CA GLU A 10 -7.23 -33.49 -11.46
C GLU A 10 -7.61 -34.69 -10.60
N ALA A 11 -8.04 -34.43 -9.38
CA ALA A 11 -8.44 -35.41 -8.39
C ALA A 11 -9.65 -34.90 -7.58
N THR A 12 -10.22 -35.77 -6.73
CA THR A 12 -11.35 -35.46 -5.88
C THR A 12 -10.97 -35.59 -4.42
N LEU A 13 -11.25 -34.55 -3.64
CA LEU A 13 -11.05 -34.49 -2.20
C LEU A 13 -12.41 -34.60 -1.49
N LYS A 14 -12.50 -35.52 -0.54
CA LYS A 14 -13.66 -35.67 0.34
C LYS A 14 -13.55 -34.75 1.55
N THR A 15 -14.56 -33.95 1.81
CA THR A 15 -14.65 -33.04 2.95
C THR A 15 -15.93 -33.28 3.75
N SER A 16 -16.08 -32.64 4.89
CA SER A 16 -17.30 -32.69 5.69
C SER A 16 -18.53 -32.09 4.97
N ALA A 17 -18.31 -31.20 4.00
CA ALA A 17 -19.39 -30.58 3.21
C ALA A 17 -19.67 -31.31 1.87
N GLY A 18 -18.94 -32.38 1.56
CA GLY A 18 -19.09 -33.15 0.32
C GLY A 18 -17.74 -33.33 -0.39
N SER A 19 -17.77 -33.51 -1.71
CA SER A 19 -16.56 -33.72 -2.51
C SER A 19 -16.28 -32.50 -3.38
N VAL A 20 -15.01 -32.11 -3.46
CA VAL A 20 -14.52 -31.04 -4.35
C VAL A 20 -13.43 -31.58 -5.25
N ARG A 21 -13.30 -31.03 -6.45
CA ARG A 21 -12.19 -31.31 -7.36
C ARG A 21 -11.00 -30.41 -6.98
N TYR A 22 -9.81 -30.85 -7.30
CA TYR A 22 -8.57 -30.09 -7.13
C TYR A 22 -7.48 -30.62 -8.03
N PHE A 23 -6.38 -29.86 -8.23
CA PHE A 23 -5.22 -30.25 -9.02
C PHE A 23 -4.08 -30.66 -8.09
N ARG A 24 -3.74 -31.95 -8.09
CA ARG A 24 -2.85 -32.59 -7.14
C ARG A 24 -1.37 -32.34 -7.49
N LEU A 25 -0.66 -31.57 -6.65
CA LEU A 25 0.78 -31.31 -6.85
C LEU A 25 1.62 -32.59 -6.81
N ARG A 26 1.27 -33.55 -5.95
CA ARG A 26 1.99 -34.85 -5.84
C ARG A 26 2.02 -35.63 -7.14
N LYS A 27 1.07 -35.41 -8.05
CA LYS A 27 1.06 -36.04 -9.37
C LYS A 27 2.34 -35.70 -10.19
N LEU A 28 2.84 -34.47 -10.07
CA LEU A 28 4.08 -34.06 -10.72
C LEU A 28 5.26 -34.87 -10.21
N VAL A 29 5.34 -35.13 -8.90
CA VAL A 29 6.40 -35.98 -8.30
C VAL A 29 6.30 -37.43 -8.78
N GLU A 30 5.08 -37.97 -8.86
CA GLU A 30 4.80 -39.32 -9.37
C GLU A 30 5.25 -39.48 -10.84
N ASP A 31 5.17 -38.39 -11.62
CA ASP A 31 5.61 -38.36 -13.01
C ASP A 31 7.10 -38.01 -13.17
N GLY A 32 7.85 -37.84 -12.07
CA GLY A 32 9.27 -37.50 -12.07
C GLY A 32 9.55 -36.02 -12.39
N ILE A 33 8.58 -35.14 -12.20
CA ILE A 33 8.69 -33.70 -12.46
C ILE A 33 8.96 -32.97 -11.13
N GLY A 34 10.23 -32.63 -10.89
CA GLY A 34 10.66 -31.81 -9.74
C GLY A 34 10.64 -32.52 -8.37
N ASP A 35 11.23 -31.85 -7.38
CA ASP A 35 11.23 -32.23 -5.95
C ASP A 35 10.42 -31.22 -5.15
N ILE A 36 9.10 -31.38 -5.18
CA ILE A 36 8.15 -30.40 -4.63
C ILE A 36 8.27 -30.26 -3.11
N GLU A 37 8.68 -31.32 -2.40
CA GLU A 37 8.78 -31.32 -0.93
C GLU A 37 9.87 -30.39 -0.40
N THR A 38 10.84 -30.03 -1.21
CA THR A 38 11.93 -29.10 -0.85
C THR A 38 11.71 -27.67 -1.36
N LEU A 39 10.67 -27.43 -2.17
CA LEU A 39 10.34 -26.08 -2.63
C LEU A 39 9.82 -25.22 -1.47
N PRO A 40 10.08 -23.89 -1.47
CA PRO A 40 9.37 -22.96 -0.60
C PRO A 40 7.84 -23.08 -0.76
N TYR A 41 7.10 -22.93 0.32
CA TYR A 41 5.63 -23.02 0.28
C TYR A 41 5.01 -21.99 -0.67
N SER A 42 5.57 -20.78 -0.73
CA SER A 42 5.17 -19.74 -1.68
C SER A 42 5.32 -20.18 -3.14
N ILE A 43 6.39 -20.87 -3.49
CA ILE A 43 6.61 -21.44 -4.84
C ILE A 43 5.60 -22.55 -5.14
N ARG A 44 5.26 -23.39 -4.14
CA ARG A 44 4.24 -24.45 -4.33
C ARG A 44 2.86 -23.87 -4.65
N VAL A 45 2.50 -22.71 -4.04
CA VAL A 45 1.24 -22.01 -4.35
C VAL A 45 1.26 -21.47 -5.79
N LEU A 46 2.37 -20.88 -6.25
CA LEU A 46 2.51 -20.45 -7.65
C LEU A 46 2.41 -21.65 -8.61
N LEU A 47 3.05 -22.76 -8.25
CA LEU A 47 3.03 -24.01 -9.03
C LEU A 47 1.61 -24.58 -9.16
N GLU A 48 0.83 -24.58 -8.06
CA GLU A 48 -0.57 -25.01 -8.12
C GLU A 48 -1.39 -24.11 -9.06
N ALA A 49 -1.19 -22.80 -8.94
CA ALA A 49 -1.90 -21.85 -9.79
C ALA A 49 -1.57 -22.04 -11.27
N CYS A 50 -0.31 -22.32 -11.64
CA CYS A 50 0.07 -22.66 -13.00
C CYS A 50 -0.53 -24.00 -13.43
N LEU A 51 -0.38 -25.05 -12.62
CA LEU A 51 -0.88 -26.39 -12.93
C LEU A 51 -2.40 -26.40 -13.23
N ARG A 52 -3.18 -25.68 -12.42
CA ARG A 52 -4.64 -25.56 -12.57
C ARG A 52 -5.06 -24.76 -13.79
N ASN A 53 -4.26 -23.80 -14.22
CA ASN A 53 -4.59 -22.85 -15.28
C ASN A 53 -3.92 -23.16 -16.64
N VAL A 54 -3.31 -24.33 -16.83
CA VAL A 54 -2.69 -24.69 -18.12
C VAL A 54 -3.74 -24.65 -19.22
N ASP A 55 -3.53 -23.77 -20.18
CA ASP A 55 -4.37 -23.61 -21.38
C ASP A 55 -3.55 -23.70 -22.68
N ASN A 56 -2.22 -23.92 -22.57
CA ASN A 56 -1.22 -23.96 -23.66
C ASN A 56 -1.19 -22.67 -24.50
N PHE A 57 -1.67 -21.57 -23.98
CA PHE A 57 -1.65 -20.26 -24.62
C PHE A 57 -1.11 -19.18 -23.67
N VAL A 58 -1.76 -18.98 -22.54
CA VAL A 58 -1.35 -18.02 -21.49
C VAL A 58 -0.48 -18.71 -20.45
N VAL A 59 -0.89 -19.89 -19.98
CA VAL A 59 -0.14 -20.75 -19.07
C VAL A 59 0.20 -22.03 -19.78
N THR A 60 1.48 -22.31 -19.92
CA THR A 60 2.00 -23.46 -20.68
C THR A 60 2.46 -24.59 -19.77
N ALA A 61 2.69 -25.77 -20.34
CA ALA A 61 3.30 -26.88 -19.61
C ALA A 61 4.73 -26.55 -19.16
N ASP A 62 5.44 -25.71 -19.91
CA ASP A 62 6.80 -25.29 -19.56
C ASP A 62 6.82 -24.41 -18.29
N ASP A 63 5.81 -23.59 -18.07
CA ASP A 63 5.68 -22.79 -16.84
C ASP A 63 5.56 -23.69 -15.60
N VAL A 64 4.78 -24.77 -15.71
CA VAL A 64 4.67 -25.79 -14.64
C VAL A 64 6.00 -26.51 -14.41
N ASN A 65 6.67 -26.95 -15.49
CA ASN A 65 7.95 -27.63 -15.41
C ASN A 65 9.04 -26.74 -14.78
N ASN A 66 9.06 -25.46 -15.17
CA ASN A 66 10.03 -24.50 -14.66
C ASN A 66 9.86 -24.24 -13.16
N LEU A 67 8.61 -24.06 -12.68
CA LEU A 67 8.34 -23.87 -11.26
C LEU A 67 8.57 -25.15 -10.44
N ALA A 68 8.20 -26.34 -10.97
CA ALA A 68 8.43 -27.61 -10.30
C ALA A 68 9.93 -27.91 -10.12
N ASN A 69 10.78 -27.41 -11.03
CA ASN A 69 12.23 -27.51 -10.99
C ASN A 69 12.92 -26.23 -10.51
N TRP A 70 12.22 -25.39 -9.75
CA TRP A 70 12.80 -24.16 -9.21
C TRP A 70 14.11 -24.42 -8.46
N ASN A 71 15.17 -23.70 -8.87
CA ASN A 71 16.51 -23.88 -8.31
C ASN A 71 16.84 -22.82 -7.27
N ALA A 72 16.94 -23.22 -6.01
CA ALA A 72 17.26 -22.32 -4.90
C ALA A 72 18.57 -21.53 -5.10
N ALA A 73 19.62 -22.17 -5.62
CA ALA A 73 20.92 -21.53 -5.77
C ALA A 73 20.95 -20.46 -6.88
N LYS A 74 20.12 -20.64 -7.93
CA LYS A 74 20.01 -19.72 -9.06
C LYS A 74 18.66 -19.91 -9.72
N PRO A 75 17.61 -19.22 -9.27
CA PRO A 75 16.33 -19.23 -9.96
C PRO A 75 16.48 -18.80 -11.42
N ALA A 76 15.75 -19.44 -12.31
CA ALA A 76 15.80 -19.09 -13.73
C ALA A 76 15.21 -17.71 -13.98
N GLU A 77 15.85 -16.91 -14.81
CA GLU A 77 15.34 -15.57 -15.20
C GLU A 77 14.27 -15.71 -16.29
N ILE A 78 13.18 -16.39 -15.96
CA ILE A 78 12.01 -16.61 -16.83
C ILE A 78 10.77 -16.03 -16.19
N GLU A 79 9.81 -15.66 -17.02
CA GLU A 79 8.51 -15.18 -16.57
C GLU A 79 7.60 -16.33 -16.19
N VAL A 80 6.81 -16.08 -15.15
CA VAL A 80 5.75 -16.96 -14.66
C VAL A 80 4.43 -16.20 -14.77
N PRO A 81 3.44 -16.71 -15.52
CA PRO A 81 2.11 -16.16 -15.56
C PRO A 81 1.31 -16.58 -14.32
N PHE A 82 1.06 -15.65 -13.42
CA PHE A 82 0.29 -15.89 -12.21
C PHE A 82 -1.12 -15.36 -12.34
N LYS A 83 -2.14 -16.21 -12.15
CA LYS A 83 -3.56 -15.84 -12.09
C LYS A 83 -4.04 -15.85 -10.64
N PRO A 84 -4.13 -14.69 -9.96
CA PRO A 84 -4.67 -14.59 -8.60
C PRO A 84 -6.12 -15.06 -8.53
N GLY A 85 -6.50 -15.61 -7.37
CA GLY A 85 -7.88 -16.08 -7.15
C GLY A 85 -8.90 -14.95 -6.97
N ARG A 86 -8.45 -13.78 -6.53
CA ARG A 86 -9.34 -12.61 -6.29
C ARG A 86 -8.55 -11.30 -6.27
N VAL A 87 -9.29 -10.17 -6.25
CA VAL A 87 -8.73 -8.82 -6.16
C VAL A 87 -9.34 -8.12 -4.94
N VAL A 88 -8.50 -7.39 -4.18
CA VAL A 88 -8.95 -6.56 -3.06
C VAL A 88 -8.51 -5.12 -3.28
N LEU A 89 -9.45 -4.19 -3.22
CA LEU A 89 -9.24 -2.78 -3.48
C LEU A 89 -9.48 -1.96 -2.20
N GLN A 90 -8.69 -0.94 -1.96
CA GLN A 90 -9.04 0.17 -1.08
C GLN A 90 -9.63 1.32 -1.90
N ASP A 91 -10.37 2.24 -1.29
CA ASP A 91 -11.21 3.18 -2.06
C ASP A 91 -10.45 4.29 -2.81
N PHE A 92 -9.26 4.72 -2.38
CA PHE A 92 -8.50 5.75 -3.11
C PHE A 92 -7.89 5.25 -4.43
N THR A 93 -7.67 3.95 -4.56
CA THR A 93 -7.18 3.31 -5.79
C THR A 93 -8.25 2.46 -6.46
N GLY A 94 -9.23 1.97 -5.71
CA GLY A 94 -10.34 1.19 -6.23
C GLY A 94 -11.39 2.03 -6.95
N VAL A 95 -11.71 3.24 -6.46
CA VAL A 95 -12.64 4.13 -7.20
C VAL A 95 -12.14 4.41 -8.61
N PRO A 96 -10.89 4.86 -8.84
CA PRO A 96 -10.39 5.04 -10.20
C PRO A 96 -10.38 3.75 -11.04
N ALA A 97 -10.11 2.59 -10.44
CA ALA A 97 -10.18 1.32 -11.15
C ALA A 97 -11.61 1.01 -11.64
N ILE A 98 -12.61 1.26 -10.82
CA ILE A 98 -14.02 1.11 -11.23
C ILE A 98 -14.44 2.20 -12.22
N VAL A 99 -13.87 3.42 -12.14
CA VAL A 99 -14.06 4.47 -13.16
C VAL A 99 -13.54 4.00 -14.51
N ASP A 100 -12.38 3.36 -14.57
CA ASP A 100 -11.83 2.81 -15.80
C ASP A 100 -12.72 1.68 -16.36
N LEU A 101 -13.23 0.76 -15.52
CA LEU A 101 -14.19 -0.26 -15.96
C LEU A 101 -15.49 0.36 -16.50
N ALA A 102 -15.99 1.43 -15.87
CA ALA A 102 -17.16 2.16 -16.37
C ALA A 102 -16.87 2.82 -17.72
N ALA A 103 -15.70 3.42 -17.90
CA ALA A 103 -15.27 4.02 -19.15
C ALA A 103 -15.06 2.97 -20.26
N LEU A 104 -14.52 1.80 -19.90
CA LEU A 104 -14.41 0.66 -20.82
C LEU A 104 -15.80 0.19 -21.30
N ARG A 105 -16.82 0.17 -20.43
CA ARG A 105 -18.21 -0.11 -20.86
C ARG A 105 -18.73 0.93 -21.84
N SER A 106 -18.51 2.22 -21.55
CA SER A 106 -18.89 3.30 -22.46
C SER A 106 -18.19 3.18 -23.82
N ALA A 107 -16.88 2.86 -23.80
CA ALA A 107 -16.10 2.63 -25.02
C ALA A 107 -16.57 1.39 -25.78
N MET A 108 -16.88 0.29 -25.10
CA MET A 108 -17.43 -0.93 -25.71
C MET A 108 -18.70 -0.63 -26.51
N VAL A 109 -19.62 0.16 -25.95
CA VAL A 109 -20.83 0.59 -26.65
C VAL A 109 -20.49 1.46 -27.87
N ARG A 110 -19.55 2.42 -27.76
CA ARG A 110 -19.08 3.23 -28.89
C ARG A 110 -18.47 2.38 -30.01
N MET A 111 -17.86 1.24 -29.68
CA MET A 111 -17.33 0.25 -30.61
C MET A 111 -18.41 -0.72 -31.15
N GLY A 112 -19.68 -0.60 -30.75
CA GLY A 112 -20.78 -1.46 -31.15
C GLY A 112 -20.87 -2.81 -30.41
N GLY A 113 -20.13 -2.98 -29.32
CA GLY A 113 -20.10 -4.20 -28.49
C GLY A 113 -21.06 -4.18 -27.30
N ASP A 114 -21.18 -5.32 -26.62
CA ASP A 114 -22.01 -5.47 -25.43
C ASP A 114 -21.20 -5.01 -24.17
N PRO A 115 -21.65 -3.96 -23.45
CA PRO A 115 -20.97 -3.47 -22.26
C PRO A 115 -20.84 -4.52 -21.13
N LYS A 116 -21.72 -5.52 -21.07
CA LYS A 116 -21.69 -6.60 -20.07
C LYS A 116 -20.48 -7.51 -20.20
N LYS A 117 -19.78 -7.51 -21.34
CA LYS A 117 -18.49 -8.19 -21.47
C LYS A 117 -17.41 -7.59 -20.56
N ILE A 118 -17.53 -6.30 -20.20
CA ILE A 118 -16.65 -5.66 -19.22
C ILE A 118 -17.20 -5.93 -17.82
N ASN A 119 -16.62 -6.92 -17.16
CA ASN A 119 -17.05 -7.36 -15.82
C ASN A 119 -15.89 -8.08 -15.12
N PRO A 120 -15.71 -7.95 -13.80
CA PRO A 120 -14.74 -8.75 -13.05
C PRO A 120 -14.99 -10.25 -13.22
N LEU A 121 -13.98 -10.99 -13.67
CA LEU A 121 -14.01 -12.43 -13.89
C LEU A 121 -13.60 -13.21 -12.62
N VAL A 122 -13.01 -12.51 -11.64
CA VAL A 122 -12.65 -13.03 -10.32
C VAL A 122 -13.37 -12.20 -9.25
N PRO A 123 -13.61 -12.75 -8.04
CA PRO A 123 -14.16 -11.96 -6.93
C PRO A 123 -13.32 -10.70 -6.68
N CYS A 124 -14.00 -9.58 -6.58
CA CYS A 124 -13.38 -8.27 -6.34
C CYS A 124 -14.09 -7.57 -5.17
N ASP A 125 -13.37 -7.33 -4.10
CA ASP A 125 -13.86 -6.63 -2.93
C ASP A 125 -13.21 -5.25 -2.82
N LEU A 126 -14.03 -4.20 -2.69
CA LEU A 126 -13.56 -2.84 -2.41
C LEU A 126 -13.97 -2.46 -0.99
N VAL A 127 -12.96 -2.11 -0.17
CA VAL A 127 -13.19 -1.63 1.20
C VAL A 127 -12.99 -0.12 1.24
N ILE A 128 -13.99 0.61 1.75
CA ILE A 128 -13.91 2.06 1.95
C ILE A 128 -13.26 2.31 3.30
N ASP A 129 -11.97 2.70 3.27
CA ASP A 129 -11.14 2.81 4.46
C ASP A 129 -10.11 3.96 4.44
N HIS A 130 -9.95 4.66 3.32
CA HIS A 130 -8.98 5.75 3.18
C HIS A 130 -9.63 7.14 3.13
N SER A 131 -10.95 7.25 3.18
CA SER A 131 -11.69 8.51 3.08
C SER A 131 -11.84 9.25 4.42
N VAL A 132 -11.73 8.55 5.54
CA VAL A 132 -11.85 9.12 6.89
C VAL A 132 -10.64 9.99 7.25
N GLN A 133 -10.89 11.17 7.82
CA GLN A 133 -9.85 12.06 8.36
C GLN A 133 -10.10 12.34 9.84
N VAL A 134 -9.04 12.64 10.57
CA VAL A 134 -9.11 12.99 12.00
C VAL A 134 -9.34 14.50 12.11
N ASP A 135 -10.56 14.98 11.80
CA ASP A 135 -10.95 16.37 12.00
C ASP A 135 -11.23 16.62 13.48
N GLU A 136 -12.06 15.79 14.08
CA GLU A 136 -12.40 15.79 15.51
C GLU A 136 -11.62 14.71 16.28
N PHE A 137 -11.16 15.03 17.47
CA PHE A 137 -10.37 14.14 18.33
C PHE A 137 -10.59 14.44 19.82
N ALA A 138 -10.12 13.55 20.70
CA ALA A 138 -10.21 13.67 22.15
C ALA A 138 -11.62 14.04 22.67
N SER A 139 -12.65 13.55 21.99
CA SER A 139 -14.06 13.77 22.28
C SER A 139 -14.87 12.49 22.06
N ARG A 140 -15.86 12.24 22.92
CA ARG A 140 -16.80 11.12 22.75
C ARG A 140 -17.64 11.20 21.45
N PHE A 141 -17.69 12.34 20.81
CA PHE A 141 -18.41 12.58 19.57
C PHE A 141 -17.52 12.47 18.32
N ALA A 142 -16.20 12.32 18.51
CA ALA A 142 -15.23 12.35 17.42
C ALA A 142 -15.56 11.34 16.31
N LEU A 143 -15.85 10.09 16.66
CA LEU A 143 -16.20 9.04 15.69
C LEU A 143 -17.42 9.45 14.84
N GLN A 144 -18.50 9.87 15.48
CA GLN A 144 -19.72 10.24 14.76
C GLN A 144 -19.49 11.46 13.89
N ARG A 145 -18.83 12.49 14.41
CA ARG A 145 -18.60 13.74 13.66
C ARG A 145 -17.67 13.51 12.47
N ASN A 146 -16.59 12.75 12.64
CA ASN A 146 -15.69 12.41 11.53
C ASN A 146 -16.40 11.59 10.45
N LEU A 147 -17.29 10.68 10.83
CA LEU A 147 -18.10 9.90 9.88
C LEU A 147 -19.07 10.81 9.09
N GLU A 148 -19.76 11.74 9.75
CA GLU A 148 -20.62 12.73 9.07
C GLU A 148 -19.83 13.53 8.03
N ILE A 149 -18.67 14.05 8.41
CA ILE A 149 -17.79 14.82 7.52
C ILE A 149 -17.27 13.94 6.37
N GLU A 150 -16.93 12.69 6.63
CA GLU A 150 -16.50 11.73 5.61
C GLU A 150 -17.59 11.56 4.54
N PHE A 151 -18.86 11.37 4.95
CA PHE A 151 -19.97 11.23 4.01
C PHE A 151 -20.24 12.52 3.24
N GLU A 152 -20.26 13.68 3.90
CA GLU A 152 -20.42 14.97 3.25
C GLU A 152 -19.38 15.20 2.15
N ARG A 153 -18.10 14.92 2.44
CA ARG A 153 -16.99 15.13 1.50
C ARG A 153 -16.96 14.14 0.33
N ASN A 154 -17.49 12.92 0.51
CA ASN A 154 -17.29 11.84 -0.44
C ASN A 154 -18.59 11.32 -1.08
N ILE A 155 -19.70 12.02 -0.94
CA ILE A 155 -21.01 11.55 -1.37
C ILE A 155 -21.04 11.12 -2.85
N GLU A 156 -20.42 11.90 -3.76
CA GLU A 156 -20.37 11.58 -5.19
C GLU A 156 -19.63 10.25 -5.46
N ARG A 157 -18.50 10.01 -4.77
CA ARG A 157 -17.74 8.75 -4.87
C ARG A 157 -18.56 7.58 -4.36
N TYR A 158 -19.30 7.78 -3.27
CA TYR A 158 -20.13 6.73 -2.66
C TYR A 158 -21.35 6.39 -3.52
N GLN A 159 -21.96 7.37 -4.15
CA GLN A 159 -23.03 7.16 -5.14
C GLN A 159 -22.51 6.37 -6.34
N PHE A 160 -21.31 6.68 -6.83
CA PHE A 160 -20.66 5.94 -7.90
C PHE A 160 -20.38 4.48 -7.51
N LEU A 161 -19.85 4.24 -6.31
CA LEU A 161 -19.61 2.87 -5.83
C LEU A 161 -20.92 2.08 -5.63
N ARG A 162 -22.01 2.73 -5.21
CA ARG A 162 -23.33 2.10 -5.13
C ARG A 162 -23.86 1.69 -6.50
N TRP A 163 -23.61 2.50 -7.53
CA TRP A 163 -23.88 2.10 -8.90
C TRP A 163 -23.01 0.91 -9.31
N GLY A 164 -21.71 0.97 -9.11
CA GLY A 164 -20.77 -0.10 -9.49
C GLY A 164 -21.13 -1.45 -8.87
N GLN A 165 -21.51 -1.46 -7.60
CA GLN A 165 -21.94 -2.68 -6.90
C GLN A 165 -23.20 -3.31 -7.52
N LYS A 166 -24.09 -2.54 -8.15
CA LYS A 166 -25.28 -3.05 -8.87
C LYS A 166 -24.95 -3.43 -10.32
N ALA A 167 -24.07 -2.68 -10.97
CA ALA A 167 -23.76 -2.81 -12.38
C ALA A 167 -22.80 -3.96 -12.70
N PHE A 168 -21.83 -4.24 -11.80
CA PHE A 168 -20.83 -5.29 -12.01
C PHE A 168 -21.15 -6.54 -11.19
N ASN A 169 -21.07 -7.70 -11.84
CA ASN A 169 -21.05 -8.99 -11.13
C ASN A 169 -19.65 -9.20 -10.49
N ASN A 170 -19.55 -10.06 -9.47
CA ASN A 170 -18.32 -10.34 -8.74
C ASN A 170 -17.65 -9.08 -8.11
N PHE A 171 -18.38 -7.99 -7.97
CA PHE A 171 -17.91 -6.76 -7.32
C PHE A 171 -18.73 -6.46 -6.07
N ARG A 172 -18.05 -6.38 -4.93
CA ARG A 172 -18.67 -6.06 -3.64
C ARG A 172 -17.99 -4.84 -3.01
N VAL A 173 -18.79 -3.97 -2.42
CA VAL A 173 -18.30 -2.82 -1.64
C VAL A 173 -18.53 -3.07 -0.17
N ILE A 174 -17.47 -2.98 0.62
CA ILE A 174 -17.51 -2.95 2.09
C ILE A 174 -17.59 -1.47 2.50
N PRO A 175 -18.68 -1.07 3.15
CA PRO A 175 -18.96 0.33 3.47
C PRO A 175 -17.97 0.99 4.43
N PRO A 176 -17.99 2.36 4.51
CA PRO A 176 -17.24 3.11 5.51
C PRO A 176 -17.49 2.64 6.95
N ALA A 177 -16.56 2.92 7.84
CA ALA A 177 -16.60 2.57 9.25
C ALA A 177 -16.67 1.04 9.54
N THR A 178 -16.26 0.19 8.60
CA THR A 178 -16.12 -1.26 8.82
C THR A 178 -14.72 -1.60 9.33
N GLY A 179 -13.69 -1.09 8.68
CA GLY A 179 -12.30 -1.32 9.03
C GLY A 179 -11.36 -1.05 7.86
N ILE A 180 -10.06 -1.22 8.12
CA ILE A 180 -9.01 -1.10 7.08
C ILE A 180 -8.98 -2.35 6.21
N VAL A 181 -8.75 -2.18 4.91
CA VAL A 181 -8.83 -3.22 3.89
C VAL A 181 -8.08 -4.50 4.24
N HIS A 182 -6.82 -4.41 4.69
CA HIS A 182 -6.01 -5.60 4.97
C HIS A 182 -6.39 -6.30 6.28
N GLN A 183 -6.93 -5.62 7.29
CA GLN A 183 -7.47 -6.25 8.50
C GLN A 183 -8.83 -6.88 8.22
N VAL A 184 -9.71 -6.21 7.48
CA VAL A 184 -11.00 -6.79 7.02
C VAL A 184 -10.74 -8.03 6.15
N ASN A 185 -9.71 -7.99 5.29
CA ASN A 185 -9.29 -9.15 4.50
C ASN A 185 -8.85 -10.32 5.40
N LEU A 186 -7.98 -10.06 6.38
CA LEU A 186 -7.48 -11.06 7.31
C LEU A 186 -8.59 -11.68 8.16
N GLU A 187 -9.46 -10.85 8.72
CA GLU A 187 -10.49 -11.27 9.68
C GLU A 187 -11.75 -11.85 9.03
N TYR A 188 -12.05 -11.50 7.76
CA TYR A 188 -13.36 -11.78 7.17
C TYR A 188 -13.32 -12.25 5.70
N LEU A 189 -12.57 -11.56 4.78
CA LEU A 189 -12.69 -11.85 3.36
C LEU A 189 -11.90 -13.08 2.90
N ALA A 190 -10.81 -13.42 3.58
CA ALA A 190 -9.93 -14.52 3.16
C ALA A 190 -10.45 -15.88 3.66
N ASP A 191 -10.52 -16.83 2.76
CA ASP A 191 -10.98 -18.20 3.01
C ASP A 191 -9.84 -19.22 3.12
N VAL A 192 -8.59 -18.86 2.76
CA VAL A 192 -7.39 -19.73 2.68
C VAL A 192 -7.49 -20.79 1.59
N VAL A 193 -8.65 -21.41 1.39
CA VAL A 193 -8.98 -22.26 0.23
C VAL A 193 -10.25 -21.72 -0.42
N MET A 194 -10.11 -21.34 -1.67
CA MET A 194 -11.25 -20.94 -2.49
C MET A 194 -11.86 -22.15 -3.21
N THR A 195 -13.16 -22.05 -3.53
CA THR A 195 -13.84 -23.03 -4.36
C THR A 195 -14.61 -22.30 -5.46
N THR A 196 -14.26 -22.56 -6.72
CA THR A 196 -14.94 -21.97 -7.89
C THR A 196 -15.33 -23.10 -8.84
N ASN A 197 -16.61 -23.17 -9.22
CA ASN A 197 -17.14 -24.22 -10.10
C ASN A 197 -16.84 -25.65 -9.61
N GLY A 198 -16.80 -25.84 -8.28
CA GLY A 198 -16.52 -27.13 -7.65
C GLY A 198 -15.05 -27.54 -7.65
N VAL A 199 -14.12 -26.63 -7.99
CA VAL A 199 -12.67 -26.81 -7.91
C VAL A 199 -12.14 -26.03 -6.73
N ALA A 200 -11.45 -26.72 -5.79
CA ALA A 200 -10.76 -26.12 -4.66
C ALA A 200 -9.31 -25.79 -5.02
N TYR A 201 -8.81 -24.64 -4.54
CA TYR A 201 -7.45 -24.16 -4.78
C TYR A 201 -7.01 -23.17 -3.67
N PRO A 202 -5.69 -22.94 -3.46
CA PRO A 202 -5.23 -21.99 -2.46
C PRO A 202 -5.77 -20.59 -2.75
N ASP A 203 -6.29 -19.90 -1.73
CA ASP A 203 -6.60 -18.48 -1.84
C ASP A 203 -5.32 -17.71 -2.19
N SER A 204 -5.45 -16.80 -3.12
CA SER A 204 -4.39 -15.90 -3.52
C SER A 204 -4.98 -14.62 -4.06
N LEU A 205 -4.30 -13.50 -3.86
CA LEU A 205 -4.86 -12.23 -4.27
C LEU A 205 -3.79 -11.21 -4.67
N VAL A 206 -4.25 -10.20 -5.40
CA VAL A 206 -3.56 -8.92 -5.50
C VAL A 206 -4.46 -7.83 -4.96
N GLY A 207 -3.84 -6.79 -4.43
CA GLY A 207 -4.58 -5.66 -3.89
C GLY A 207 -3.96 -4.34 -4.27
N THR A 208 -4.79 -3.29 -4.29
CA THR A 208 -4.31 -1.94 -4.60
C THR A 208 -3.76 -1.20 -3.37
N ASP A 209 -3.63 -1.88 -2.25
CA ASP A 209 -2.93 -1.41 -1.06
C ASP A 209 -1.57 -2.10 -0.93
N SER A 210 -0.51 -1.36 -0.59
CA SER A 210 0.83 -1.94 -0.40
C SER A 210 0.87 -2.97 0.72
N HIS A 211 0.02 -2.84 1.74
CA HIS A 211 -0.07 -3.75 2.88
C HIS A 211 -1.04 -4.93 2.69
N THR A 212 -1.47 -5.18 1.45
CA THR A 212 -2.12 -6.44 1.04
C THR A 212 -1.32 -7.65 1.52
N THR A 213 0.00 -7.50 1.65
CA THR A 213 0.93 -8.51 2.18
C THR A 213 0.62 -8.97 3.60
N MET A 214 -0.20 -8.27 4.40
CA MET A 214 -0.64 -8.74 5.72
C MET A 214 -1.27 -10.14 5.65
N ILE A 215 -1.93 -10.45 4.56
CA ILE A 215 -2.61 -11.72 4.34
C ILE A 215 -1.65 -12.91 4.30
N ASN A 216 -0.36 -12.66 4.01
CA ASN A 216 0.64 -13.72 3.98
C ASN A 216 0.85 -14.36 5.37
N GLY A 217 0.52 -13.64 6.46
CA GLY A 217 0.52 -14.19 7.81
C GLY A 217 -0.51 -15.31 8.00
N LEU A 218 -1.59 -15.33 7.21
CA LEU A 218 -2.62 -16.37 7.19
C LEU A 218 -2.23 -17.59 6.31
N GLY A 219 -1.13 -17.50 5.57
CA GLY A 219 -0.71 -18.51 4.60
C GLY A 219 -1.34 -18.33 3.22
N VAL A 220 -1.84 -17.13 2.92
CA VAL A 220 -2.38 -16.75 1.62
C VAL A 220 -1.35 -15.91 0.87
N VAL A 221 -1.02 -16.27 -0.36
CA VAL A 221 -0.11 -15.51 -1.22
C VAL A 221 -0.84 -14.26 -1.72
N GLY A 222 -0.30 -13.09 -1.39
CA GLY A 222 -0.87 -11.83 -1.82
C GLY A 222 0.11 -10.68 -1.70
N TRP A 223 0.03 -9.72 -2.65
CA TRP A 223 0.86 -8.52 -2.66
C TRP A 223 0.17 -7.31 -3.29
N GLY A 224 0.76 -6.14 -3.05
CA GLY A 224 0.29 -4.88 -3.62
C GLY A 224 0.67 -4.74 -5.10
N VAL A 225 -0.29 -4.26 -5.88
CA VAL A 225 -0.14 -3.94 -7.32
C VAL A 225 -0.67 -2.54 -7.62
N GLY A 226 -0.40 -2.03 -8.81
CA GLY A 226 -1.04 -0.82 -9.34
C GLY A 226 -2.49 -1.06 -9.72
N GLY A 227 -3.28 0.04 -9.80
CA GLY A 227 -4.69 -0.04 -10.24
C GLY A 227 -4.83 -0.73 -11.59
N ILE A 228 -3.98 -0.39 -12.56
CA ILE A 228 -3.98 -0.96 -13.91
C ILE A 228 -3.74 -2.48 -13.90
N GLU A 229 -2.81 -2.97 -13.07
CA GLU A 229 -2.57 -4.42 -12.93
C GLU A 229 -3.76 -5.12 -12.27
N ALA A 230 -4.36 -4.49 -11.24
CA ALA A 230 -5.58 -5.03 -10.61
C ALA A 230 -6.74 -5.10 -11.60
N GLU A 231 -6.95 -4.06 -12.41
CA GLU A 231 -7.96 -4.02 -13.48
C GLU A 231 -7.73 -5.12 -14.54
N ALA A 232 -6.46 -5.35 -14.91
CA ALA A 232 -6.09 -6.42 -15.82
C ALA A 232 -6.45 -7.81 -15.26
N VAL A 233 -6.15 -8.04 -13.98
CA VAL A 233 -6.53 -9.29 -13.28
C VAL A 233 -8.05 -9.44 -13.21
N MET A 234 -8.78 -8.37 -12.88
CA MET A 234 -10.25 -8.38 -12.91
C MET A 234 -10.79 -8.80 -14.29
N LEU A 235 -10.12 -8.40 -15.37
CA LEU A 235 -10.48 -8.74 -16.74
C LEU A 235 -9.83 -10.04 -17.26
N GLY A 236 -9.27 -10.88 -16.34
CA GLY A 236 -8.80 -12.23 -16.64
C GLY A 236 -7.37 -12.33 -17.16
N GLN A 237 -6.62 -11.21 -17.17
CA GLN A 237 -5.20 -11.25 -17.53
C GLN A 237 -4.37 -11.79 -16.36
N PRO A 238 -3.29 -12.56 -16.60
CA PRO A 238 -2.35 -12.93 -15.56
C PRO A 238 -1.44 -11.75 -15.21
N ILE A 239 -0.81 -11.83 -14.05
CA ILE A 239 0.37 -11.03 -13.73
C ILE A 239 1.60 -11.82 -14.16
N TYR A 240 2.42 -11.21 -14.99
CA TYR A 240 3.71 -11.77 -15.36
C TYR A 240 4.77 -11.32 -14.36
N MET A 241 5.49 -12.26 -13.78
CA MET A 241 6.57 -11.98 -12.84
C MET A 241 7.79 -12.87 -13.15
N LEU A 242 8.98 -12.33 -12.98
CA LEU A 242 10.17 -13.18 -13.01
C LEU A 242 10.10 -14.23 -11.91
N THR A 243 10.58 -15.43 -12.19
CA THR A 243 10.69 -16.48 -11.18
C THR A 243 11.38 -15.93 -9.94
N PRO A 244 10.71 -15.88 -8.76
CA PRO A 244 11.22 -15.14 -7.63
C PRO A 244 12.42 -15.85 -6.96
N GLU A 245 13.39 -15.06 -6.50
CA GLU A 245 14.28 -15.48 -5.45
C GLU A 245 13.50 -15.58 -4.14
N VAL A 246 13.73 -16.59 -3.32
CA VAL A 246 13.09 -16.74 -2.01
C VAL A 246 14.14 -16.72 -0.91
N VAL A 247 14.01 -15.74 0.00
CA VAL A 247 14.87 -15.61 1.18
C VAL A 247 14.17 -16.29 2.36
N GLY A 248 14.78 -17.31 2.94
CA GLY A 248 14.31 -17.95 4.15
C GLY A 248 14.68 -17.14 5.39
N PHE A 249 13.72 -16.81 6.23
CA PHE A 249 13.97 -16.15 7.52
C PHE A 249 13.65 -17.09 8.67
N ARG A 250 14.70 -17.64 9.29
CA ARG A 250 14.57 -18.63 10.35
C ARG A 250 14.36 -17.97 11.70
N LEU A 251 13.27 -18.33 12.38
CA LEU A 251 12.95 -17.86 13.74
C LEU A 251 13.15 -19.00 14.75
N THR A 252 13.80 -18.66 15.86
CA THR A 252 14.06 -19.56 17.01
C THR A 252 13.71 -18.88 18.32
N GLY A 253 13.61 -19.61 19.42
CA GLY A 253 13.35 -19.07 20.73
C GLY A 253 11.92 -18.49 20.91
N GLN A 254 11.78 -17.61 21.89
CA GLN A 254 10.53 -16.93 22.25
C GLN A 254 10.78 -15.46 22.58
N LEU A 255 9.79 -14.60 22.37
CA LEU A 255 9.87 -13.18 22.71
C LEU A 255 10.04 -12.99 24.23
N PRO A 256 11.00 -12.15 24.69
CA PRO A 256 11.21 -11.88 26.11
C PRO A 256 10.12 -10.98 26.67
N GLU A 257 10.00 -11.00 28.01
CA GLU A 257 9.11 -10.07 28.73
C GLU A 257 9.44 -8.61 28.39
N GLY A 258 8.42 -7.79 28.16
CA GLY A 258 8.55 -6.38 27.80
C GLY A 258 8.72 -6.10 26.30
N SER A 259 8.98 -7.12 25.47
CA SER A 259 9.03 -6.99 24.02
C SER A 259 7.68 -7.33 23.40
N THR A 260 7.38 -6.68 22.26
CA THR A 260 6.12 -6.79 21.54
C THR A 260 6.32 -7.25 20.09
N ALA A 261 5.23 -7.62 19.41
CA ALA A 261 5.26 -7.89 17.97
C ALA A 261 5.80 -6.71 17.15
N THR A 262 5.58 -5.47 17.64
CA THR A 262 6.11 -4.26 17.00
C THR A 262 7.63 -4.25 17.05
N ASP A 263 8.23 -4.57 18.19
CA ASP A 263 9.68 -4.63 18.35
C ASP A 263 10.29 -5.71 17.44
N LEU A 264 9.61 -6.85 17.31
CA LEU A 264 10.00 -7.93 16.42
C LEU A 264 9.97 -7.47 14.96
N VAL A 265 8.88 -6.85 14.50
CA VAL A 265 8.78 -6.43 13.09
C VAL A 265 9.76 -5.32 12.72
N LEU A 266 10.07 -4.41 13.65
CA LEU A 266 11.11 -3.39 13.43
C LEU A 266 12.50 -4.01 13.33
N THR A 267 12.78 -5.04 14.15
CA THR A 267 14.04 -5.80 14.09
C THR A 267 14.19 -6.52 12.76
N VAL A 268 13.16 -7.26 12.35
CA VAL A 268 13.10 -7.98 11.08
C VAL A 268 13.23 -7.03 9.88
N THR A 269 12.55 -5.87 9.93
CA THR A 269 12.64 -4.85 8.88
C THR A 269 14.06 -4.34 8.69
N GLN A 270 14.76 -4.05 9.78
CA GLN A 270 16.16 -3.62 9.73
C GLN A 270 17.07 -4.70 9.12
N MET A 271 16.92 -5.97 9.55
CA MET A 271 17.72 -7.09 9.07
C MET A 271 17.50 -7.36 7.58
N LEU A 272 16.24 -7.40 7.14
CA LEU A 272 15.88 -7.67 5.74
C LEU A 272 16.31 -6.53 4.81
N ARG A 273 16.20 -5.27 5.24
CA ARG A 273 16.75 -4.14 4.48
C ARG A 273 18.25 -4.24 4.31
N ALA A 274 18.97 -4.59 5.36
CA ALA A 274 20.42 -4.82 5.28
C ALA A 274 20.78 -5.99 4.35
N HIS A 275 19.92 -7.02 4.28
CA HIS A 275 20.09 -8.17 3.40
C HIS A 275 19.67 -7.91 1.92
N LYS A 276 19.11 -6.73 1.62
CA LYS A 276 18.73 -6.30 0.25
C LYS A 276 17.71 -7.25 -0.41
N VAL A 277 16.56 -7.39 0.22
CA VAL A 277 15.46 -8.27 -0.24
C VAL A 277 14.50 -7.64 -1.24
N VAL A 278 14.85 -6.47 -1.79
CA VAL A 278 13.98 -5.74 -2.73
C VAL A 278 13.59 -6.63 -3.92
N GLY A 279 12.29 -6.76 -4.14
CA GLY A 279 11.72 -7.56 -5.23
C GLY A 279 11.76 -9.08 -5.02
N LYS A 280 12.31 -9.56 -3.90
CA LYS A 280 12.36 -10.99 -3.55
C LYS A 280 11.14 -11.40 -2.74
N PHE A 281 10.91 -12.70 -2.63
CA PHE A 281 10.01 -13.29 -1.65
C PHE A 281 10.77 -13.52 -0.34
N VAL A 282 10.14 -13.27 0.78
CA VAL A 282 10.61 -13.68 2.10
C VAL A 282 9.66 -14.74 2.63
N GLU A 283 10.18 -15.87 3.09
CA GLU A 283 9.40 -16.94 3.71
C GLU A 283 9.93 -17.23 5.12
N PHE A 284 9.04 -17.09 6.11
CA PHE A 284 9.39 -17.33 7.52
C PHE A 284 9.27 -18.81 7.86
N TYR A 285 10.26 -19.35 8.57
CA TYR A 285 10.32 -20.76 8.95
C TYR A 285 11.05 -20.98 10.27
N GLY A 286 11.15 -22.20 10.71
CA GLY A 286 11.83 -22.58 11.94
C GLY A 286 10.90 -22.78 13.13
N PRO A 287 11.45 -23.25 14.29
CA PRO A 287 10.65 -23.61 15.46
C PRO A 287 10.05 -22.40 16.20
N GLY A 288 10.60 -21.20 16.05
CA GLY A 288 10.07 -19.98 16.64
C GLY A 288 8.66 -19.63 16.15
N LEU A 289 8.22 -20.17 14.98
CA LEU A 289 6.86 -19.95 14.48
C LEU A 289 5.79 -20.51 15.43
N ASP A 290 6.09 -21.59 16.14
CA ASP A 290 5.11 -22.26 17.01
C ASP A 290 4.74 -21.39 18.24
N GLY A 291 5.61 -20.43 18.60
CA GLY A 291 5.38 -19.44 19.67
C GLY A 291 4.74 -18.14 19.21
N LEU A 292 4.56 -17.91 17.88
CA LEU A 292 3.95 -16.71 17.33
C LEU A 292 2.46 -16.92 17.04
N SER A 293 1.62 -16.03 17.58
CA SER A 293 0.22 -15.96 17.18
C SER A 293 0.10 -15.58 15.71
N LEU A 294 -1.05 -15.88 15.11
CA LEU A 294 -1.29 -15.45 13.73
C LEU A 294 -1.24 -13.92 13.59
N ALA A 295 -1.68 -13.20 14.60
CA ALA A 295 -1.60 -11.74 14.63
C ALA A 295 -0.15 -11.21 14.60
N ASP A 296 0.79 -11.90 15.27
CA ASP A 296 2.22 -11.57 15.20
C ASP A 296 2.77 -11.82 13.79
N ARG A 297 2.40 -12.95 13.17
CA ARG A 297 2.76 -13.27 11.78
C ARG A 297 2.20 -12.24 10.80
N ALA A 298 0.95 -11.83 10.97
CA ALA A 298 0.31 -10.81 10.16
C ALA A 298 1.01 -9.45 10.29
N THR A 299 1.48 -9.10 11.50
CA THR A 299 2.27 -7.89 11.75
C THR A 299 3.59 -7.92 10.99
N LEU A 300 4.29 -9.05 10.96
CA LEU A 300 5.53 -9.25 10.19
C LEU A 300 5.28 -9.16 8.68
N ALA A 301 4.25 -9.83 8.21
CA ALA A 301 3.86 -9.86 6.80
C ALA A 301 3.40 -8.48 6.29
N ASN A 302 2.73 -7.70 7.14
CA ASN A 302 2.24 -6.36 6.81
C ASN A 302 3.36 -5.42 6.37
N MET A 303 4.52 -5.48 7.01
CA MET A 303 5.66 -4.62 6.72
C MET A 303 6.57 -5.12 5.57
N ALA A 304 6.10 -6.06 4.72
CA ALA A 304 6.86 -6.48 3.55
C ALA A 304 7.27 -5.31 2.64
N PRO A 305 6.40 -4.32 2.34
CA PRO A 305 6.80 -3.13 1.59
C PRO A 305 7.91 -2.31 2.28
N GLU A 306 7.90 -2.22 3.61
CA GLU A 306 8.88 -1.46 4.37
C GLU A 306 10.26 -2.14 4.37
N TYR A 307 10.33 -3.46 4.45
CA TYR A 307 11.62 -4.15 4.25
C TYR A 307 11.96 -4.42 2.78
N GLY A 308 11.03 -4.14 1.84
CA GLY A 308 11.26 -4.13 0.40
C GLY A 308 10.97 -5.45 -0.32
N ALA A 309 10.45 -6.46 0.37
CA ALA A 309 10.06 -7.73 -0.25
C ALA A 309 8.71 -7.65 -0.97
N THR A 310 8.50 -8.51 -1.95
CA THR A 310 7.19 -8.65 -2.62
C THR A 310 6.17 -9.28 -1.67
N ILE A 311 6.56 -10.29 -0.90
CA ILE A 311 5.74 -10.96 0.13
C ILE A 311 6.57 -11.26 1.37
N GLY A 312 5.89 -11.43 2.52
CA GLY A 312 6.45 -11.94 3.77
C GLY A 312 5.63 -13.12 4.26
N PHE A 313 5.88 -14.30 3.71
CA PHE A 313 4.98 -15.44 3.74
C PHE A 313 5.21 -16.36 4.93
N PHE A 314 4.10 -16.82 5.51
CA PHE A 314 4.06 -17.88 6.53
C PHE A 314 3.27 -19.07 5.99
N PRO A 315 3.76 -20.31 6.15
CA PRO A 315 3.02 -21.47 5.73
C PRO A 315 1.77 -21.72 6.57
N VAL A 316 0.74 -22.30 5.97
CA VAL A 316 -0.46 -22.74 6.69
C VAL A 316 -0.11 -23.85 7.66
N ASP A 317 -0.54 -23.70 8.92
CA ASP A 317 -0.32 -24.66 10.00
C ASP A 317 -1.51 -24.71 10.98
N ALA A 318 -1.32 -25.35 12.13
CA ALA A 318 -2.35 -25.44 13.16
C ALA A 318 -2.79 -24.07 13.71
N GLU A 319 -1.91 -23.04 13.71
CA GLU A 319 -2.29 -21.69 14.14
C GLU A 319 -3.23 -21.03 13.13
N THR A 320 -3.05 -21.27 11.83
CA THR A 320 -3.98 -20.83 10.80
C THR A 320 -5.40 -21.38 11.06
N LEU A 321 -5.52 -22.68 11.36
CA LEU A 321 -6.82 -23.29 11.65
C LEU A 321 -7.46 -22.69 12.92
N ARG A 322 -6.69 -22.53 13.99
CA ARG A 322 -7.15 -21.89 15.23
C ARG A 322 -7.64 -20.45 15.00
N TYR A 323 -6.94 -19.71 14.14
CA TYR A 323 -7.33 -18.34 13.78
C TYR A 323 -8.66 -18.31 13.02
N LEU A 324 -8.84 -19.19 12.02
CA LEU A 324 -10.09 -19.30 11.27
C LEU A 324 -11.27 -19.62 12.20
N GLU A 325 -11.09 -20.56 13.15
CA GLU A 325 -12.10 -20.88 14.16
C GLU A 325 -12.40 -19.67 15.06
N ARG A 326 -11.33 -19.00 15.55
CA ARG A 326 -11.41 -17.84 16.45
C ARG A 326 -12.07 -16.63 15.81
N THR A 327 -11.96 -16.48 14.49
CA THR A 327 -12.58 -15.40 13.70
C THR A 327 -13.95 -15.81 13.11
N GLY A 328 -14.51 -16.93 13.57
CA GLY A 328 -15.88 -17.34 13.26
C GLY A 328 -16.08 -17.90 11.86
N ARG A 329 -15.02 -18.36 11.16
CA ARG A 329 -15.16 -19.04 9.88
C ARG A 329 -15.97 -20.34 10.03
N PRO A 330 -16.80 -20.70 9.04
CA PRO A 330 -17.60 -21.93 9.10
C PRO A 330 -16.72 -23.17 9.30
N LYS A 331 -17.17 -24.12 10.15
CA LYS A 331 -16.42 -25.38 10.41
C LYS A 331 -16.13 -26.18 9.14
N GLN A 332 -17.03 -26.11 8.15
CA GLN A 332 -16.83 -26.76 6.86
C GLN A 332 -15.64 -26.18 6.08
N LEU A 333 -15.44 -24.85 6.18
CA LEU A 333 -14.27 -24.19 5.57
C LEU A 333 -12.99 -24.62 6.28
N VAL A 334 -12.98 -24.66 7.61
CA VAL A 334 -11.80 -25.07 8.38
C VAL A 334 -11.41 -26.53 8.04
N ASP A 335 -12.39 -27.44 7.94
CA ASP A 335 -12.17 -28.84 7.51
C ASP A 335 -11.63 -28.91 6.06
N LEU A 336 -12.16 -28.10 5.15
CA LEU A 336 -11.66 -28.01 3.78
C LEU A 336 -10.21 -27.55 3.74
N VAL A 337 -9.86 -26.48 4.47
CA VAL A 337 -8.50 -25.93 4.55
C VAL A 337 -7.53 -26.99 5.07
N GLU A 338 -7.86 -27.63 6.19
CA GLU A 338 -7.01 -28.66 6.79
C GLU A 338 -6.74 -29.81 5.83
N ARG A 339 -7.79 -30.40 5.25
CA ARG A 339 -7.68 -31.55 4.33
C ARG A 339 -6.94 -31.20 3.06
N TYR A 340 -7.30 -30.04 2.46
CA TYR A 340 -6.68 -29.59 1.21
C TYR A 340 -5.18 -29.37 1.37
N TYR A 341 -4.76 -28.60 2.38
CA TYR A 341 -3.36 -28.28 2.60
C TYR A 341 -2.53 -29.50 3.00
N LYS A 342 -3.10 -30.45 3.78
CA LYS A 342 -2.43 -31.72 4.09
C LYS A 342 -2.27 -32.62 2.86
N GLU A 343 -3.30 -32.73 2.04
CA GLU A 343 -3.28 -33.53 0.81
C GLU A 343 -2.29 -32.98 -0.23
N GLN A 344 -2.21 -31.66 -0.34
CA GLN A 344 -1.29 -30.97 -1.25
C GLN A 344 0.18 -30.91 -0.75
N GLY A 345 0.46 -31.34 0.48
CA GLY A 345 1.77 -31.19 1.10
C GLY A 345 2.14 -29.73 1.39
N LEU A 346 1.12 -28.89 1.59
CA LEU A 346 1.27 -27.45 1.89
C LEU A 346 1.07 -27.13 3.38
N PHE A 347 0.72 -28.11 4.21
CA PHE A 347 0.47 -27.94 5.65
C PHE A 347 1.79 -28.13 6.42
N ARG A 348 2.24 -27.06 7.11
CA ARG A 348 3.45 -27.13 7.94
C ARG A 348 3.15 -27.80 9.29
N THR A 349 4.02 -28.70 9.68
CA THR A 349 4.11 -29.31 11.03
C THR A 349 5.54 -29.15 11.57
N ALA A 350 5.74 -29.45 12.86
CA ALA A 350 7.08 -29.44 13.47
C ALA A 350 8.07 -30.43 12.78
N ASN A 351 7.55 -31.46 12.11
CA ASN A 351 8.32 -32.47 11.42
C ASN A 351 8.41 -32.26 9.90
N SER A 352 7.84 -31.18 9.37
CA SER A 352 7.96 -30.86 7.94
C SER A 352 9.42 -30.57 7.57
N PRO A 353 9.89 -31.08 6.42
CA PRO A 353 11.25 -30.75 5.95
C PRO A 353 11.36 -29.23 5.74
N GLU A 354 12.52 -28.68 6.12
CA GLU A 354 12.80 -27.27 5.86
C GLU A 354 12.98 -27.07 4.34
N PRO A 355 12.29 -26.06 3.74
CA PRO A 355 12.47 -25.77 2.32
C PRO A 355 13.89 -25.27 2.00
N ARG A 356 14.29 -25.39 0.73
CA ARG A 356 15.54 -24.80 0.23
C ARG A 356 15.27 -23.36 -0.20
N PHE A 357 16.13 -22.45 0.21
CA PHE A 357 16.01 -21.01 -0.08
C PHE A 357 17.22 -20.50 -0.86
N THR A 358 17.04 -19.40 -1.60
CA THR A 358 18.13 -18.73 -2.33
C THR A 358 19.19 -18.19 -1.37
N SER A 359 18.76 -17.66 -0.24
CA SER A 359 19.61 -17.26 0.89
C SER A 359 18.81 -17.36 2.18
N THR A 360 19.49 -17.33 3.32
CA THR A 360 18.85 -17.47 4.63
C THR A 360 19.35 -16.43 5.62
N LEU A 361 18.45 -16.00 6.50
CA LEU A 361 18.72 -15.21 7.70
C LEU A 361 18.17 -15.95 8.92
N GLN A 362 18.70 -15.65 10.10
CA GLN A 362 18.23 -16.22 11.36
C GLN A 362 18.12 -15.13 12.44
N LEU A 363 17.06 -15.23 13.25
CA LEU A 363 16.85 -14.43 14.44
C LEU A 363 16.40 -15.31 15.60
N ASP A 364 17.09 -15.22 16.74
CA ASP A 364 16.54 -15.70 18.01
C ASP A 364 15.59 -14.66 18.57
N LEU A 365 14.33 -15.03 18.79
CA LEU A 365 13.31 -14.13 19.35
C LEU A 365 13.70 -13.57 20.70
N ALA A 366 14.56 -14.27 21.46
CA ALA A 366 15.09 -13.80 22.74
C ALA A 366 15.98 -12.53 22.61
N ASP A 367 16.52 -12.25 21.40
CA ASP A 367 17.34 -11.07 21.14
C ASP A 367 16.50 -9.81 20.82
N VAL A 368 15.19 -9.94 20.72
CA VAL A 368 14.30 -8.81 20.40
C VAL A 368 14.13 -7.94 21.65
N VAL A 369 14.41 -6.65 21.51
CA VAL A 369 14.33 -5.67 22.60
C VAL A 369 13.45 -4.49 22.22
N PRO A 370 12.82 -3.79 23.20
CA PRO A 370 11.97 -2.63 22.95
C PRO A 370 12.64 -1.60 22.04
N SER A 371 11.94 -1.19 21.01
CA SER A 371 12.49 -0.39 19.92
C SER A 371 11.46 0.58 19.34
N MET A 372 11.96 1.61 18.68
CA MET A 372 11.20 2.50 17.81
C MET A 372 11.89 2.56 16.45
N ALA A 373 11.28 3.18 15.44
CA ALA A 373 11.93 3.46 14.18
C ALA A 373 11.67 4.91 13.73
N GLY A 374 12.71 5.58 13.26
CA GLY A 374 12.64 6.97 12.82
C GLY A 374 14.00 7.69 13.03
N PRO A 375 14.02 9.02 12.89
CA PRO A 375 12.88 9.92 12.70
C PRO A 375 12.34 10.04 11.25
N ARG A 376 12.92 9.32 10.28
CA ARG A 376 12.57 9.49 8.84
C ARG A 376 12.07 8.25 8.15
N ARG A 377 12.61 7.05 8.46
CA ARG A 377 12.33 5.83 7.72
C ARG A 377 11.96 4.66 8.65
N PRO A 378 11.11 3.72 8.21
CA PRO A 378 10.68 2.58 9.04
C PRO A 378 11.80 1.58 9.36
N GLN A 379 12.86 1.54 8.55
CA GLN A 379 14.03 0.67 8.81
C GLN A 379 15.07 1.30 9.72
N ASP A 380 14.96 2.59 10.07
CA ASP A 380 15.89 3.28 10.97
C ASP A 380 15.52 2.96 12.42
N ARG A 381 15.77 1.71 12.81
CA ARG A 381 15.45 1.19 14.15
C ARG A 381 16.35 1.80 15.22
N ILE A 382 15.73 2.23 16.31
CA ILE A 382 16.38 2.80 17.51
C ILE A 382 15.95 1.99 18.72
N LEU A 383 16.90 1.50 19.52
CA LEU A 383 16.57 0.86 20.80
C LEU A 383 15.96 1.91 21.75
N LEU A 384 14.90 1.56 22.47
CA LEU A 384 14.19 2.50 23.36
C LEU A 384 15.14 3.21 24.35
N LYS A 385 16.11 2.48 24.90
CA LYS A 385 17.16 3.03 25.80
C LYS A 385 18.11 4.04 25.12
N ASN A 386 18.16 4.06 23.80
CA ASN A 386 19.03 4.95 23.01
C ASN A 386 18.23 6.11 22.40
N MET A 387 16.94 6.23 22.68
CA MET A 387 16.06 7.19 22.02
C MET A 387 16.53 8.63 22.22
N LEU A 388 16.86 9.03 23.43
CA LEU A 388 17.33 10.37 23.75
C LEU A 388 18.66 10.74 23.06
N PRO A 389 19.75 9.95 23.12
CA PRO A 389 20.98 10.27 22.39
C PRO A 389 20.78 10.29 20.86
N GLU A 390 19.99 9.38 20.29
CA GLU A 390 19.72 9.38 18.85
C GLU A 390 18.84 10.57 18.40
N TRP A 391 17.90 11.02 19.25
CA TRP A 391 17.18 12.27 19.02
C TRP A 391 18.12 13.46 18.94
N LYS A 392 19.01 13.64 19.91
CA LYS A 392 20.01 14.72 19.93
C LYS A 392 20.91 14.69 18.67
N LYS A 393 21.31 13.50 18.25
CA LYS A 393 22.12 13.29 17.04
C LYS A 393 21.37 13.64 15.75
N ALA A 394 20.05 13.46 15.71
CA ALA A 394 19.22 13.73 14.55
C ALA A 394 18.92 15.23 14.33
N LEU A 395 18.91 16.05 15.38
CA LEU A 395 18.56 17.48 15.35
C LEU A 395 19.31 18.30 14.28
N PRO A 396 20.65 18.19 14.10
CA PRO A 396 21.36 18.90 13.05
C PRO A 396 20.84 18.57 11.64
N GLY A 397 20.38 17.34 11.41
CA GLY A 397 19.79 16.93 10.14
C GLY A 397 18.44 17.59 9.81
N PHE A 398 17.83 18.27 10.79
CA PHE A 398 16.63 19.11 10.65
C PHE A 398 16.98 20.61 10.64
N GLY A 399 18.27 20.95 10.57
CA GLY A 399 18.73 22.34 10.56
C GLY A 399 18.90 22.96 11.96
N ARG A 400 18.79 22.18 13.04
CA ARG A 400 18.95 22.66 14.42
C ARG A 400 20.36 22.40 14.92
N THR A 401 21.22 23.42 14.94
CA THR A 401 22.62 23.32 15.41
C THR A 401 22.87 24.03 16.75
N GLY A 402 21.90 24.79 17.26
CA GLY A 402 21.98 25.53 18.53
C GLY A 402 21.00 24.98 19.58
N ALA A 403 20.80 25.75 20.65
CA ALA A 403 19.81 25.44 21.67
C ALA A 403 18.39 25.40 21.08
N SER A 404 17.59 24.44 21.51
CA SER A 404 16.19 24.33 21.12
C SER A 404 15.39 25.53 21.68
N PRO A 405 14.64 26.26 20.85
CA PRO A 405 13.78 27.32 21.36
C PRO A 405 12.65 26.74 22.18
N THR A 406 12.18 27.50 23.18
CA THR A 406 10.99 27.18 23.97
C THR A 406 9.90 28.17 23.62
N VAL A 407 8.74 27.71 23.23
CA VAL A 407 7.63 28.56 22.72
C VAL A 407 6.36 28.27 23.54
N ALA A 408 5.70 29.30 23.99
CA ALA A 408 4.39 29.19 24.66
C ALA A 408 3.31 28.78 23.68
N VAL A 409 2.40 27.91 24.10
CA VAL A 409 1.18 27.55 23.37
C VAL A 409 0.07 28.50 23.80
N GLU A 410 -0.03 29.64 23.14
CA GLU A 410 -0.99 30.69 23.49
C GLU A 410 -2.42 30.25 23.15
N GLY A 411 -3.36 30.45 24.07
CA GLY A 411 -4.77 30.09 23.89
C GLY A 411 -5.07 28.61 24.16
N SER A 412 -4.13 27.85 24.70
CA SER A 412 -4.42 26.53 25.26
C SER A 412 -5.20 26.65 26.58
N GLU A 413 -6.05 25.68 26.88
CA GLU A 413 -6.83 25.64 28.15
C GLU A 413 -5.92 25.62 29.40
N GLN A 414 -4.69 25.16 29.25
CA GLN A 414 -3.67 25.16 30.31
C GLN A 414 -2.38 25.78 29.76
N PRO A 415 -1.67 26.61 30.58
CA PRO A 415 -0.39 27.16 30.19
C PRO A 415 0.59 26.02 29.81
N ALA A 416 1.09 26.07 28.61
CA ALA A 416 2.02 25.05 28.10
C ALA A 416 3.16 25.69 27.31
N GLN A 417 4.32 25.06 27.36
CA GLN A 417 5.48 25.43 26.55
C GLN A 417 5.96 24.20 25.81
N ILE A 418 6.33 24.37 24.57
CA ILE A 418 6.89 23.30 23.70
C ILE A 418 8.23 23.73 23.13
N SER A 419 9.05 22.73 22.85
CA SER A 419 10.40 22.90 22.25
C SER A 419 10.60 21.85 21.15
N ASP A 420 11.80 21.81 20.55
CA ASP A 420 12.16 20.73 19.62
C ASP A 420 11.97 19.37 20.29
N GLY A 421 11.40 18.42 19.57
CA GLY A 421 11.05 17.11 20.09
C GLY A 421 9.67 17.03 20.74
N ALA A 422 8.90 18.14 20.82
CA ALA A 422 7.53 18.09 21.30
C ALA A 422 6.70 17.15 20.44
N VAL A 423 6.06 16.18 21.07
CA VAL A 423 5.12 15.24 20.43
C VAL A 423 3.80 16.00 20.26
N VAL A 424 3.49 16.39 19.02
CA VAL A 424 2.25 17.09 18.69
C VAL A 424 1.16 16.18 18.14
N ILE A 425 1.55 14.96 17.71
CA ILE A 425 0.63 13.89 17.31
C ILE A 425 1.05 12.59 17.99
N ALA A 426 0.12 11.92 18.66
CA ALA A 426 0.26 10.57 19.18
C ALA A 426 -0.91 9.71 18.65
N ALA A 427 -0.65 8.83 17.68
CA ALA A 427 -1.71 8.14 16.97
C ALA A 427 -1.55 6.60 17.04
N ILE A 428 -2.55 5.92 17.62
CA ILE A 428 -2.72 4.49 17.44
C ILE A 428 -3.49 4.31 16.13
N THR A 429 -2.77 3.92 15.06
CA THR A 429 -3.31 3.83 13.70
C THR A 429 -3.66 2.40 13.33
N SER A 430 -4.55 2.23 12.36
CA SER A 430 -5.09 0.94 11.93
C SER A 430 -4.09 0.04 11.17
N CYS A 431 -2.94 0.55 10.74
CA CYS A 431 -2.14 -0.09 9.68
C CYS A 431 -1.51 -1.43 10.09
N THR A 432 -0.60 -1.46 11.06
CA THR A 432 0.22 -2.65 11.36
C THR A 432 -0.23 -3.38 12.62
N ASN A 433 -0.48 -2.63 13.68
CA ASN A 433 -0.56 -3.15 15.03
C ASN A 433 -1.97 -3.44 15.53
N THR A 434 -3.01 -2.79 14.98
CA THR A 434 -4.38 -2.93 15.52
C THR A 434 -5.01 -4.29 15.25
N SER A 435 -4.50 -5.05 14.27
CA SER A 435 -4.88 -6.45 14.06
C SER A 435 -4.33 -7.40 15.13
N ASN A 436 -3.42 -6.91 16.00
CA ASN A 436 -2.82 -7.69 17.07
C ASN A 436 -3.43 -7.32 18.43
N PRO A 437 -4.29 -8.19 18.98
CA PRO A 437 -4.95 -7.92 20.26
C PRO A 437 -3.99 -7.71 21.42
N SER A 438 -2.84 -8.40 21.43
CA SER A 438 -1.88 -8.31 22.52
C SER A 438 -1.34 -6.91 22.69
N VAL A 439 -0.95 -6.23 21.60
CA VAL A 439 -0.42 -4.86 21.69
C VAL A 439 -1.52 -3.83 21.96
N MET A 440 -2.74 -4.07 21.49
CA MET A 440 -3.88 -3.18 21.74
C MET A 440 -4.37 -3.26 23.17
N ILE A 441 -4.54 -4.46 23.70
CA ILE A 441 -4.84 -4.70 25.12
C ILE A 441 -3.70 -4.17 26.00
N GLY A 442 -2.43 -4.37 25.57
CA GLY A 442 -1.27 -3.82 26.25
C GLY A 442 -1.33 -2.29 26.36
N ALA A 443 -1.73 -1.59 25.31
CA ALA A 443 -1.93 -0.13 25.32
C ALA A 443 -3.06 0.29 26.28
N GLY A 444 -4.18 -0.45 26.27
CA GLY A 444 -5.31 -0.20 27.16
C GLY A 444 -4.95 -0.44 28.64
N LEU A 445 -4.20 -1.50 28.96
CA LEU A 445 -3.73 -1.78 30.33
C LEU A 445 -2.71 -0.73 30.80
N LEU A 446 -1.79 -0.31 29.92
CA LEU A 446 -0.86 0.78 30.23
C LEU A 446 -1.61 2.08 30.52
N ALA A 447 -2.61 2.42 29.70
CA ALA A 447 -3.47 3.59 29.93
C ALA A 447 -4.22 3.49 31.27
N LYS A 448 -4.78 2.32 31.60
CA LYS A 448 -5.45 2.06 32.88
C LYS A 448 -4.51 2.24 34.07
N ASN A 449 -3.29 1.71 33.99
CA ASN A 449 -2.29 1.88 35.02
C ASN A 449 -1.84 3.33 35.17
N ALA A 450 -1.65 4.05 34.07
CA ALA A 450 -1.29 5.47 34.04
C ALA A 450 -2.38 6.35 34.69
N VAL A 451 -3.64 6.17 34.31
CA VAL A 451 -4.79 6.90 34.86
C VAL A 451 -4.94 6.63 36.37
N ALA A 452 -4.74 5.37 36.79
CA ALA A 452 -4.76 5.00 38.22
C ALA A 452 -3.66 5.70 39.05
N ARG A 453 -2.55 6.06 38.39
CA ARG A 453 -1.45 6.86 38.96
C ARG A 453 -1.66 8.38 38.83
N GLY A 454 -2.81 8.82 38.28
CA GLY A 454 -3.13 10.23 38.09
C GLY A 454 -2.41 10.90 36.91
N LEU A 455 -1.73 10.16 36.06
CA LEU A 455 -1.07 10.69 34.87
C LEU A 455 -2.10 11.15 33.84
N LYS A 456 -1.76 12.17 33.05
CA LYS A 456 -2.54 12.73 31.98
C LYS A 456 -1.70 12.89 30.71
N ARG A 457 -2.36 12.91 29.57
CA ARG A 457 -1.76 13.30 28.30
C ARG A 457 -1.27 14.76 28.36
N ALA A 458 -0.12 15.05 27.73
CA ALA A 458 0.34 16.44 27.60
C ALA A 458 -0.67 17.27 26.77
N PRO A 459 -1.01 18.51 27.18
CA PRO A 459 -2.14 19.26 26.63
C PRO A 459 -1.98 19.65 25.14
N TRP A 460 -0.77 19.72 24.63
CA TRP A 460 -0.48 20.04 23.23
C TRP A 460 -0.52 18.82 22.28
N VAL A 461 -0.68 17.61 22.82
CA VAL A 461 -0.68 16.38 22.02
C VAL A 461 -2.06 16.12 21.42
N LYS A 462 -2.14 16.04 20.11
CA LYS A 462 -3.31 15.51 19.38
C LYS A 462 -3.23 13.99 19.42
N SER A 463 -3.99 13.36 20.32
CA SER A 463 -4.08 11.90 20.43
C SER A 463 -5.28 11.36 19.67
N SER A 464 -5.15 10.14 19.12
CA SER A 464 -6.23 9.47 18.40
C SER A 464 -6.08 7.96 18.42
N LEU A 465 -7.21 7.25 18.38
CA LEU A 465 -7.31 5.82 18.17
C LEU A 465 -8.15 5.58 16.90
N ALA A 466 -7.51 5.02 15.87
CA ALA A 466 -8.19 4.57 14.66
C ALA A 466 -8.01 3.05 14.54
N PRO A 467 -8.95 2.24 15.05
CA PRO A 467 -8.85 0.78 15.01
C PRO A 467 -8.95 0.26 13.56
N GLY A 468 -8.32 -0.87 13.30
CA GLY A 468 -8.37 -1.51 11.98
C GLY A 468 -9.68 -2.26 11.71
N SER A 469 -10.49 -2.52 12.73
CA SER A 469 -11.85 -3.04 12.60
C SER A 469 -12.69 -2.72 13.83
N ARG A 470 -14.00 -2.88 13.72
CA ARG A 470 -14.93 -2.73 14.86
C ARG A 470 -14.67 -3.77 15.97
N VAL A 471 -14.10 -4.91 15.62
CA VAL A 471 -13.75 -5.96 16.59
C VAL A 471 -12.79 -5.44 17.64
N VAL A 472 -11.85 -4.56 17.24
CA VAL A 472 -10.87 -3.94 18.16
C VAL A 472 -11.58 -3.10 19.23
N THR A 473 -12.51 -2.24 18.82
CA THR A 473 -13.30 -1.44 19.77
C THR A 473 -14.11 -2.33 20.71
N GLU A 474 -14.65 -3.41 20.19
CA GLU A 474 -15.51 -4.30 20.95
C GLU A 474 -14.74 -5.05 22.05
N TYR A 475 -13.55 -5.62 21.73
CA TYR A 475 -12.78 -6.30 22.78
C TYR A 475 -12.15 -5.32 23.79
N LEU A 476 -11.78 -4.09 23.38
CA LEU A 476 -11.32 -3.07 24.33
C LEU A 476 -12.43 -2.67 25.32
N ARG A 477 -13.65 -2.50 24.82
CA ARG A 477 -14.83 -2.22 25.63
C ARG A 477 -15.14 -3.36 26.58
N LYS A 478 -15.15 -4.61 26.09
CA LYS A 478 -15.42 -5.80 26.91
C LYS A 478 -14.37 -6.03 27.98
N ALA A 479 -13.12 -5.64 27.72
CA ALA A 479 -12.03 -5.64 28.69
C ALA A 479 -12.08 -4.43 29.66
N GLY A 480 -12.97 -3.45 29.46
CA GLY A 480 -13.08 -2.21 30.24
C GLY A 480 -11.83 -1.31 30.12
N LEU A 481 -11.21 -1.28 28.94
CA LEU A 481 -9.96 -0.54 28.67
C LEU A 481 -10.20 0.72 27.84
N ASP A 482 -11.33 0.82 27.16
CA ASP A 482 -11.75 1.98 26.36
C ASP A 482 -11.83 3.26 27.20
N THR A 483 -12.42 3.20 28.41
CA THR A 483 -12.55 4.34 29.31
C THR A 483 -11.22 4.92 29.76
N ALA A 484 -10.19 4.08 29.95
CA ALA A 484 -8.87 4.53 30.31
C ALA A 484 -8.14 5.17 29.13
N LEU A 485 -8.29 4.61 27.93
CA LEU A 485 -7.78 5.21 26.69
C LEU A 485 -8.45 6.56 26.44
N ASP A 486 -9.78 6.66 26.61
CA ASP A 486 -10.55 7.89 26.49
C ASP A 486 -10.09 8.97 27.47
N ALA A 487 -9.79 8.61 28.72
CA ALA A 487 -9.26 9.52 29.74
C ALA A 487 -7.91 10.16 29.33
N LEU A 488 -7.12 9.47 28.48
CA LEU A 488 -5.87 9.98 27.91
C LEU A 488 -6.07 10.58 26.50
N GLY A 489 -7.33 10.78 26.06
CA GLY A 489 -7.65 11.39 24.77
C GLY A 489 -7.52 10.48 23.57
N PHE A 490 -7.44 9.16 23.77
CA PHE A 490 -7.42 8.16 22.70
C PHE A 490 -8.83 7.63 22.37
N GLN A 491 -9.80 8.53 22.21
CA GLN A 491 -11.10 8.17 21.69
C GLN A 491 -10.97 7.60 20.27
N THR A 492 -11.86 6.68 19.92
CA THR A 492 -11.99 6.21 18.54
C THR A 492 -12.43 7.35 17.64
N VAL A 493 -11.64 7.64 16.60
CA VAL A 493 -11.86 8.75 15.66
C VAL A 493 -12.39 8.30 14.30
N GLY A 494 -12.28 7.01 13.98
CA GLY A 494 -12.68 6.41 12.72
C GLY A 494 -12.13 4.99 12.60
N TYR A 495 -12.59 4.26 11.57
CA TYR A 495 -12.07 2.94 11.20
C TYR A 495 -11.49 3.03 9.79
N GLY A 496 -10.18 2.84 9.66
CA GLY A 496 -9.49 2.94 8.38
C GLY A 496 -8.15 3.63 8.47
N CYS A 497 -7.53 3.87 7.31
CA CYS A 497 -6.21 4.47 7.23
C CYS A 497 -6.25 5.97 7.51
N THR A 498 -5.66 6.41 8.61
CA THR A 498 -5.66 7.80 9.06
C THR A 498 -4.27 8.43 8.98
N THR A 499 -3.56 8.51 10.08
CA THR A 499 -2.30 9.25 10.22
C THR A 499 -1.21 8.78 9.25
N CYS A 500 -1.06 7.47 8.98
CA CYS A 500 -0.04 6.95 8.06
C CYS A 500 -0.19 7.41 6.61
N ILE A 501 -1.41 7.70 6.16
CA ILE A 501 -1.70 8.18 4.79
C ILE A 501 -1.75 9.69 4.67
N GLY A 502 -1.65 10.41 5.79
CA GLY A 502 -1.77 11.86 5.80
C GLY A 502 -3.17 12.38 6.17
N ASN A 503 -4.03 11.51 6.71
CA ASN A 503 -5.37 11.84 7.18
C ASN A 503 -5.41 12.19 8.67
N SER A 504 -4.30 12.68 9.23
CA SER A 504 -4.23 13.11 10.64
C SER A 504 -5.04 14.36 10.93
N GLY A 505 -5.54 15.05 9.90
CA GLY A 505 -6.24 16.32 10.03
C GLY A 505 -5.33 17.47 10.51
N PRO A 506 -5.85 18.68 10.68
CA PRO A 506 -5.09 19.83 11.15
C PRO A 506 -4.66 19.66 12.60
N LEU A 507 -3.52 20.25 12.96
CA LEU A 507 -3.15 20.43 14.37
C LEU A 507 -4.08 21.51 15.00
N PRO A 508 -4.30 21.46 16.33
CA PRO A 508 -4.93 22.58 17.04
C PRO A 508 -4.24 23.90 16.72
N GLU A 509 -5.00 24.93 16.45
CA GLU A 509 -4.49 26.22 16.00
C GLU A 509 -3.39 26.80 16.93
N PRO A 510 -3.53 26.77 18.27
CA PRO A 510 -2.47 27.22 19.17
C PRO A 510 -1.17 26.47 19.01
N VAL A 511 -1.26 25.14 18.83
CA VAL A 511 -0.07 24.27 18.63
C VAL A 511 0.55 24.54 17.27
N ALA A 512 -0.25 24.66 16.22
CA ALA A 512 0.22 24.96 14.86
C ALA A 512 0.98 26.32 14.81
N LYS A 513 0.43 27.34 15.48
CA LYS A 513 1.08 28.67 15.62
C LYS A 513 2.41 28.58 16.36
N ALA A 514 2.45 27.84 17.50
CA ALA A 514 3.67 27.68 18.27
C ALA A 514 4.76 26.94 17.49
N VAL A 515 4.42 25.85 16.80
CA VAL A 515 5.35 25.09 15.96
C VAL A 515 5.89 25.96 14.81
N THR A 516 5.03 26.70 14.11
CA THR A 516 5.42 27.52 12.98
C THR A 516 6.20 28.76 13.43
N GLY A 517 5.73 29.47 14.48
CA GLY A 517 6.34 30.69 14.99
C GLY A 517 7.73 30.45 15.60
N GLY A 518 7.94 29.28 16.19
CA GLY A 518 9.23 28.86 16.75
C GLY A 518 10.13 28.09 15.76
N ASP A 519 9.65 27.83 14.56
CA ASP A 519 10.30 26.91 13.61
C ASP A 519 10.73 25.60 14.28
N LEU A 520 9.84 25.02 15.10
CA LEU A 520 10.18 23.86 15.91
C LEU A 520 10.32 22.59 15.06
N VAL A 521 11.21 21.72 15.49
CA VAL A 521 11.28 20.33 15.02
C VAL A 521 10.27 19.51 15.84
N ALA A 522 8.99 19.63 15.51
CA ALA A 522 7.92 18.88 16.15
C ALA A 522 7.96 17.40 15.75
N ALA A 523 7.50 16.54 16.64
CA ALA A 523 7.50 15.09 16.48
C ALA A 523 6.08 14.50 16.43
N ALA A 524 5.94 13.38 15.70
CA ALA A 524 4.81 12.47 15.80
C ALA A 524 5.29 11.09 16.25
N VAL A 525 4.51 10.43 17.12
CA VAL A 525 4.70 9.03 17.50
C VAL A 525 3.45 8.26 17.12
N LEU A 526 3.59 7.24 16.26
CA LEU A 526 2.48 6.50 15.69
C LEU A 526 2.73 5.00 15.63
N SER A 527 1.68 4.21 15.81
CA SER A 527 1.77 2.74 15.73
C SER A 527 1.60 2.21 14.29
N GLY A 528 1.90 3.02 13.30
CA GLY A 528 1.76 2.68 11.89
C GLY A 528 2.98 1.94 11.31
N ASN A 529 3.06 1.96 9.98
CA ASN A 529 4.14 1.33 9.22
C ASN A 529 5.00 2.34 8.43
N ARG A 530 4.55 3.58 8.27
CA ARG A 530 5.24 4.65 7.52
C ARG A 530 5.33 5.91 8.33
N ASN A 531 6.48 6.58 8.25
CA ASN A 531 6.80 7.76 9.04
C ASN A 531 7.49 8.86 8.21
N PHE A 532 7.14 8.99 6.93
CA PHE A 532 7.79 9.98 6.05
C PHE A 532 7.44 11.41 6.43
N GLU A 533 8.47 12.28 6.42
CA GLU A 533 8.34 13.72 6.63
C GLU A 533 7.30 14.34 5.67
N GLY A 534 6.45 15.21 6.19
CA GLY A 534 5.40 15.90 5.44
C GLY A 534 4.19 15.02 5.05
N ARG A 535 4.30 13.68 5.18
CA ARG A 535 3.17 12.78 4.91
C ARG A 535 2.24 12.64 6.10
N VAL A 536 2.78 12.48 7.31
CA VAL A 536 1.99 12.37 8.54
C VAL A 536 1.23 13.67 8.81
N ASN A 537 1.95 14.79 8.78
CA ASN A 537 1.39 16.14 8.86
C ASN A 537 2.41 17.14 8.30
N PRO A 538 2.00 18.19 7.57
CA PRO A 538 2.92 19.19 6.99
C PRO A 538 3.80 19.91 8.00
N LEU A 539 3.37 20.05 9.25
CA LEU A 539 4.08 20.75 10.31
C LEU A 539 4.99 19.84 11.16
N VAL A 540 4.98 18.53 10.91
CA VAL A 540 5.76 17.55 11.67
C VAL A 540 6.96 17.10 10.87
N LYS A 541 8.17 17.37 11.40
CA LYS A 541 9.45 17.06 10.74
C LYS A 541 9.99 15.69 11.18
N ALA A 542 9.82 15.31 12.45
CA ALA A 542 10.34 14.06 13.02
C ALA A 542 9.20 13.07 13.31
N ASN A 543 9.24 11.89 12.68
CA ASN A 543 8.17 10.91 12.80
C ASN A 543 8.72 9.57 13.28
N TYR A 544 8.12 9.01 14.33
CA TYR A 544 8.56 7.75 14.93
C TYR A 544 7.47 6.70 14.92
N LEU A 545 7.85 5.49 14.52
CA LEU A 545 7.03 4.29 14.64
C LEU A 545 7.29 3.64 15.99
N ALA A 546 6.23 3.28 16.70
CA ALA A 546 6.29 2.68 18.03
C ALA A 546 5.15 1.68 18.24
N SER A 547 5.29 0.80 19.22
CA SER A 547 4.17 -0.04 19.67
C SER A 547 3.03 0.83 20.23
N PRO A 548 1.75 0.39 20.16
CA PRO A 548 0.63 1.09 20.77
C PRO A 548 0.84 1.48 22.22
N PRO A 549 1.40 0.63 23.13
CA PRO A 549 1.73 1.06 24.48
C PRO A 549 2.73 2.23 24.54
N LEU A 550 3.75 2.23 23.67
CA LEU A 550 4.73 3.33 23.61
C LEU A 550 4.11 4.61 23.05
N VAL A 551 3.15 4.52 22.13
CA VAL A 551 2.39 5.70 21.66
C VAL A 551 1.67 6.38 22.83
N VAL A 552 1.02 5.60 23.70
CA VAL A 552 0.38 6.12 24.93
C VAL A 552 1.41 6.74 25.86
N ALA A 553 2.55 6.09 26.08
CA ALA A 553 3.62 6.60 26.94
C ALA A 553 4.18 7.94 26.45
N TYR A 554 4.42 8.08 25.14
CA TYR A 554 4.91 9.34 24.55
C TYR A 554 3.83 10.45 24.50
N ALA A 555 2.55 10.09 24.47
CA ALA A 555 1.48 11.07 24.63
C ALA A 555 1.45 11.67 26.05
N ILE A 556 1.77 10.87 27.06
CA ILE A 556 1.90 11.33 28.47
C ILE A 556 3.17 12.17 28.60
N ALA A 557 4.32 11.69 28.12
CA ALA A 557 5.59 12.41 28.16
C ALA A 557 5.56 13.74 27.40
N GLY A 558 4.81 13.83 26.29
CA GLY A 558 4.67 15.00 25.46
C GLY A 558 5.92 15.40 24.65
N THR A 559 6.98 14.59 24.71
CA THR A 559 8.27 14.86 24.04
C THR A 559 9.00 13.58 23.70
N VAL A 560 9.79 13.57 22.61
CA VAL A 560 10.79 12.53 22.32
C VAL A 560 12.16 12.86 22.90
N ASP A 561 12.33 14.08 23.45
CA ASP A 561 13.55 14.51 24.15
C ASP A 561 13.57 14.00 25.61
N ILE A 562 13.38 12.69 25.77
CA ILE A 562 13.27 11.99 27.05
C ILE A 562 13.87 10.59 26.95
N ASP A 563 14.48 10.12 28.02
CA ASP A 563 14.82 8.70 28.19
C ASP A 563 13.76 8.02 29.07
N LEU A 564 12.84 7.32 28.47
CA LEU A 564 11.74 6.61 29.14
C LEU A 564 12.22 5.49 30.09
N SER A 565 13.47 5.05 29.97
CA SER A 565 14.03 4.01 30.85
C SER A 565 14.49 4.54 32.21
N THR A 566 14.82 5.83 32.28
CA THR A 566 15.43 6.44 33.46
C THR A 566 14.74 7.71 33.98
N GLN A 567 13.94 8.37 33.13
CA GLN A 567 13.24 9.61 33.48
C GLN A 567 11.75 9.34 33.74
N PRO A 568 11.13 10.06 34.69
CA PRO A 568 9.70 9.88 34.96
C PRO A 568 8.83 10.44 33.87
N LEU A 569 7.68 9.80 33.64
CA LEU A 569 6.62 10.27 32.76
C LEU A 569 5.81 11.44 33.36
N GLY A 570 5.81 11.57 34.66
CA GLY A 570 5.10 12.57 35.43
C GLY A 570 5.09 12.23 36.90
N GLN A 571 4.25 12.91 37.67
CA GLN A 571 4.08 12.68 39.10
C GLN A 571 2.65 12.25 39.41
N ASP A 572 2.51 11.39 40.40
CA ASP A 572 1.20 11.01 40.96
C ASP A 572 0.60 12.16 41.81
N PRO A 573 -0.67 12.04 42.25
CA PRO A 573 -1.30 13.06 43.10
C PRO A 573 -0.59 13.30 44.43
N GLN A 574 0.31 12.42 44.84
CA GLN A 574 1.15 12.54 46.07
C GLN A 574 2.52 13.17 45.77
N GLY A 575 2.80 13.53 44.53
CA GLY A 575 4.05 14.14 44.08
C GLY A 575 5.19 13.13 43.92
N GLN A 576 4.90 11.82 43.83
CA GLN A 576 5.91 10.80 43.55
C GLN A 576 6.10 10.62 42.05
N ASP A 577 7.36 10.48 41.65
CA ASP A 577 7.71 10.23 40.26
C ASP A 577 7.19 8.87 39.76
N VAL A 578 6.54 8.87 38.60
CA VAL A 578 6.00 7.68 37.94
C VAL A 578 6.80 7.39 36.68
N TYR A 579 7.41 6.22 36.62
CA TYR A 579 8.23 5.75 35.50
C TYR A 579 7.46 4.81 34.58
N LEU A 580 7.94 4.62 33.37
CA LEU A 580 7.33 3.69 32.39
C LEU A 580 7.18 2.28 32.98
N LYS A 581 8.18 1.77 33.66
CA LYS A 581 8.18 0.44 34.31
C LYS A 581 7.06 0.26 35.36
N ASP A 582 6.61 1.35 36.00
CA ASP A 582 5.58 1.31 37.04
C ASP A 582 4.16 1.13 36.44
N ILE A 583 3.99 1.39 35.17
CA ILE A 583 2.70 1.31 34.44
C ILE A 583 2.69 0.27 33.31
N TRP A 584 3.85 -0.32 32.96
CA TRP A 584 3.94 -1.34 31.91
C TRP A 584 3.23 -2.62 32.34
N PRO A 585 2.30 -3.15 31.51
CA PRO A 585 1.59 -4.39 31.86
C PRO A 585 2.49 -5.62 31.71
N THR A 586 2.27 -6.64 32.54
CA THR A 586 2.92 -7.95 32.37
C THR A 586 2.33 -8.72 31.18
N GLN A 587 3.10 -9.61 30.55
CA GLN A 587 2.60 -10.47 29.48
C GLN A 587 1.42 -11.34 29.95
N GLN A 588 1.45 -11.82 31.19
CA GLN A 588 0.35 -12.59 31.77
C GLN A 588 -0.94 -11.77 31.85
N ALA A 589 -0.87 -10.51 32.32
CA ALA A 589 -2.05 -9.64 32.40
C ALA A 589 -2.64 -9.35 30.99
N VAL A 590 -1.78 -9.21 29.98
CA VAL A 590 -2.21 -9.05 28.59
C VAL A 590 -2.89 -10.33 28.08
N ALA A 591 -2.29 -11.50 28.30
CA ALA A 591 -2.83 -12.78 27.86
C ALA A 591 -4.21 -13.08 28.50
N ASP A 592 -4.35 -12.84 29.82
CA ASP A 592 -5.61 -13.03 30.56
C ASP A 592 -6.70 -12.10 30.03
N ALA A 593 -6.37 -10.83 29.74
CA ALA A 593 -7.31 -9.88 29.20
C ALA A 593 -7.74 -10.24 27.77
N VAL A 594 -6.84 -10.70 26.91
CA VAL A 594 -7.14 -11.21 25.55
C VAL A 594 -8.09 -12.43 25.65
N ALA A 595 -7.75 -13.40 26.48
CA ALA A 595 -8.53 -14.62 26.65
C ALA A 595 -9.97 -14.37 27.16
N SER A 596 -10.15 -13.38 28.05
CA SER A 596 -11.45 -13.04 28.62
C SER A 596 -12.31 -12.12 27.77
N SER A 597 -11.70 -11.36 26.81
CA SER A 597 -12.42 -10.36 26.04
C SER A 597 -12.75 -10.77 24.61
N MET A 598 -12.13 -11.80 24.05
CA MET A 598 -12.30 -12.20 22.65
C MET A 598 -13.00 -13.55 22.50
N GLY A 599 -13.82 -13.66 21.45
CA GLY A 599 -14.48 -14.90 21.05
C GLY A 599 -15.02 -14.82 19.62
N PRO A 600 -15.31 -15.96 18.96
CA PRO A 600 -15.76 -16.00 17.56
C PRO A 600 -17.09 -15.26 17.35
N GLU A 601 -17.96 -15.21 18.34
CA GLU A 601 -19.25 -14.51 18.27
C GLU A 601 -19.09 -13.04 17.95
N MET A 602 -18.04 -12.42 18.47
CA MET A 602 -17.73 -11.00 18.24
C MET A 602 -17.45 -10.72 16.76
N PHE A 603 -16.67 -11.59 16.10
CA PHE A 603 -16.39 -11.47 14.66
C PHE A 603 -17.65 -11.72 13.83
N ILE A 604 -18.44 -12.75 14.16
CA ILE A 604 -19.68 -13.08 13.47
C ILE A 604 -20.66 -11.91 13.57
N GLU A 605 -20.81 -11.30 14.74
CA GLU A 605 -21.70 -10.15 14.95
C GLU A 605 -21.24 -8.93 14.16
N GLN A 606 -19.95 -8.54 14.28
CA GLN A 606 -19.43 -7.33 13.65
C GLN A 606 -19.39 -7.45 12.11
N TYR A 607 -19.04 -8.61 11.57
CA TYR A 607 -18.99 -8.82 10.12
C TYR A 607 -20.30 -9.30 9.50
N GLY A 608 -21.20 -9.86 10.28
CA GLY A 608 -22.54 -10.25 9.81
C GLY A 608 -23.36 -9.10 9.23
N GLN A 609 -23.04 -7.86 9.63
CA GLN A 609 -23.67 -6.63 9.12
C GLN A 609 -22.72 -5.79 8.23
N ALA A 610 -21.54 -6.31 7.89
CA ALA A 610 -20.52 -5.55 7.18
C ALA A 610 -21.02 -4.98 5.85
N SER A 611 -21.83 -5.71 5.10
CA SER A 611 -22.37 -5.25 3.82
C SER A 611 -23.50 -4.20 3.95
N ALA A 612 -24.18 -4.13 5.09
CA ALA A 612 -25.25 -3.15 5.33
C ALA A 612 -24.68 -1.74 5.53
N GLY A 613 -23.54 -1.64 6.23
CA GLY A 613 -22.90 -0.36 6.55
C GLY A 613 -23.70 0.53 7.51
N PRO A 614 -23.19 1.74 7.80
CA PRO A 614 -23.87 2.71 8.65
C PRO A 614 -25.16 3.26 8.01
N PRO A 615 -26.05 3.88 8.80
CA PRO A 615 -27.33 4.43 8.30
C PRO A 615 -27.13 5.43 7.14
N GLU A 616 -26.07 6.20 7.16
CA GLU A 616 -25.71 7.15 6.11
C GLU A 616 -25.47 6.45 4.76
N TRP A 617 -24.74 5.34 4.77
CA TRP A 617 -24.52 4.51 3.59
C TRP A 617 -25.80 3.92 3.02
N GLN A 618 -26.71 3.47 3.89
CA GLN A 618 -27.98 2.88 3.47
C GLN A 618 -28.91 3.88 2.77
N LYS A 619 -28.79 5.17 3.08
CA LYS A 619 -29.57 6.26 2.46
C LYS A 619 -29.06 6.65 1.08
N ILE A 620 -27.85 6.24 0.69
CA ILE A 620 -27.26 6.60 -0.61
C ILE A 620 -27.98 5.83 -1.72
N SER A 621 -28.59 6.57 -2.64
CA SER A 621 -29.15 6.02 -3.88
C SER A 621 -28.03 5.93 -4.93
N GLY A 622 -27.83 4.77 -5.53
CA GLY A 622 -27.01 4.60 -6.74
C GLY A 622 -27.90 4.67 -7.97
N SER A 623 -27.41 5.25 -9.07
CA SER A 623 -28.07 5.14 -10.37
C SER A 623 -28.20 3.68 -10.80
N GLU A 624 -29.14 3.38 -11.71
CA GLU A 624 -29.38 2.04 -12.24
C GLU A 624 -28.90 1.96 -13.70
N GLY A 625 -28.67 0.75 -14.18
CA GLY A 625 -28.27 0.45 -15.55
C GLY A 625 -26.82 -0.01 -15.69
N ASP A 626 -26.53 -0.57 -16.87
CA ASP A 626 -25.20 -1.16 -17.17
C ASP A 626 -24.13 -0.08 -17.44
N LEU A 627 -24.53 1.13 -17.82
CA LEU A 627 -23.66 2.27 -18.11
C LEU A 627 -23.78 3.30 -16.98
N TYR A 628 -22.65 3.84 -16.55
CA TYR A 628 -22.65 4.97 -15.66
C TYR A 628 -23.05 6.24 -16.39
N GLN A 629 -23.90 7.05 -15.76
CA GLN A 629 -24.33 8.34 -16.30
C GLN A 629 -23.33 9.41 -15.84
N TRP A 630 -22.38 9.74 -16.74
CA TRP A 630 -21.33 10.72 -16.44
C TRP A 630 -21.93 12.13 -16.26
N ASP A 631 -21.62 12.76 -15.13
CA ASP A 631 -21.97 14.17 -14.89
C ASP A 631 -20.75 15.06 -15.17
N ALA A 632 -20.87 15.90 -16.20
CA ALA A 632 -19.79 16.82 -16.58
C ALA A 632 -19.41 17.83 -15.49
N ASN A 633 -20.31 18.08 -14.52
CA ASN A 633 -20.09 18.98 -13.40
C ASN A 633 -19.49 18.28 -12.18
N SER A 634 -19.44 16.95 -12.16
CA SER A 634 -18.83 16.23 -11.04
C SER A 634 -17.37 16.63 -10.86
N THR A 635 -16.98 16.88 -9.63
CA THR A 635 -15.59 17.21 -9.29
C THR A 635 -14.84 16.02 -8.69
N TYR A 636 -15.50 14.85 -8.58
CA TYR A 636 -14.92 13.59 -8.08
C TYR A 636 -14.85 12.47 -9.10
N VAL A 637 -15.82 12.35 -10.02
CA VAL A 637 -15.92 11.24 -10.96
C VAL A 637 -16.15 11.78 -12.37
N GLN A 638 -15.22 11.53 -13.27
CA GLN A 638 -15.27 11.95 -14.67
C GLN A 638 -14.90 10.79 -15.58
N GLU A 639 -15.46 10.77 -16.81
CA GLU A 639 -15.02 9.81 -17.83
C GLU A 639 -13.58 10.15 -18.24
N PRO A 640 -12.60 9.24 -17.99
CA PRO A 640 -11.22 9.49 -18.40
C PRO A 640 -11.08 9.43 -19.92
N PRO A 641 -10.17 10.22 -20.51
CA PRO A 641 -10.07 10.35 -21.95
C PRO A 641 -9.38 9.15 -22.67
N PHE A 642 -8.90 8.17 -21.91
CA PHE A 642 -8.08 7.07 -22.44
C PHE A 642 -8.76 6.25 -23.54
N PHE A 643 -10.10 6.10 -23.47
CA PHE A 643 -10.89 5.24 -24.35
C PHE A 643 -11.87 6.03 -25.21
N VAL A 644 -11.87 7.37 -25.10
CA VAL A 644 -12.65 8.25 -25.95
C VAL A 644 -11.98 8.29 -27.32
N ASP A 645 -12.75 8.11 -28.38
CA ASP A 645 -12.27 8.09 -29.78
C ASP A 645 -11.18 7.03 -30.07
N MET A 646 -11.12 5.97 -29.26
CA MET A 646 -10.16 4.89 -29.44
C MET A 646 -10.45 4.10 -30.73
N PRO A 647 -9.47 3.98 -31.65
CA PRO A 647 -9.67 3.21 -32.89
C PRO A 647 -9.75 1.70 -32.61
N THR A 648 -10.51 0.98 -33.41
CA THR A 648 -10.67 -0.48 -33.30
C THR A 648 -9.37 -1.26 -33.53
N GLU A 649 -8.49 -0.75 -34.40
CA GLU A 649 -7.15 -1.29 -34.62
C GLU A 649 -6.08 -0.32 -34.12
N PRO A 650 -4.97 -0.82 -33.54
CA PRO A 650 -3.88 0.03 -33.09
C PRO A 650 -3.10 0.63 -34.25
N ALA A 651 -2.60 1.83 -34.11
CA ALA A 651 -1.63 2.41 -35.02
C ALA A 651 -0.28 1.69 -34.93
N PRO A 652 0.53 1.65 -35.99
CA PRO A 652 1.90 1.16 -35.92
C PRO A 652 2.75 1.94 -34.91
N ILE A 653 3.71 1.26 -34.28
CA ILE A 653 4.68 1.91 -33.39
C ILE A 653 5.55 2.84 -34.25
N GLN A 654 5.70 4.08 -33.79
CA GLN A 654 6.51 5.09 -34.45
C GLN A 654 7.55 5.66 -33.49
N GLY A 655 8.67 6.15 -34.02
CA GLY A 655 9.66 6.91 -33.28
C GLY A 655 9.05 8.17 -32.65
N ILE A 656 9.71 8.70 -31.65
CA ILE A 656 9.32 9.94 -30.99
C ILE A 656 10.29 11.01 -31.50
N GLU A 657 9.77 12.01 -32.20
CA GLU A 657 10.57 13.05 -32.82
C GLU A 657 10.28 14.42 -32.21
N GLY A 658 11.33 15.22 -32.03
CA GLY A 658 11.21 16.59 -31.55
C GLY A 658 10.70 16.74 -30.12
N ALA A 659 10.87 15.72 -29.28
CA ALA A 659 10.36 15.74 -27.90
C ALA A 659 11.12 16.74 -27.02
N ARG A 660 10.42 17.35 -26.06
CA ARG A 660 10.98 18.25 -25.05
C ARG A 660 10.96 17.61 -23.67
N CYS A 661 11.96 17.93 -22.86
CA CYS A 661 11.95 17.53 -21.45
C CYS A 661 10.95 18.38 -20.68
N LEU A 662 10.00 17.73 -20.01
CA LEU A 662 9.04 18.39 -19.14
C LEU A 662 9.56 18.53 -17.72
N VAL A 663 10.21 17.47 -17.23
CA VAL A 663 10.70 17.36 -15.85
C VAL A 663 12.01 16.58 -15.84
N SER A 664 13.00 17.08 -15.09
CA SER A 664 14.24 16.38 -14.81
C SER A 664 14.38 16.19 -13.30
N VAL A 665 14.45 14.94 -12.82
CA VAL A 665 14.46 14.62 -11.38
C VAL A 665 15.63 13.70 -11.01
N GLY A 666 16.05 13.78 -9.75
CA GLY A 666 17.12 12.94 -9.20
C GLY A 666 16.68 11.53 -8.80
N ASP A 667 17.60 10.86 -8.11
CA ASP A 667 17.40 9.49 -7.58
C ASP A 667 16.24 9.41 -6.59
N SER A 668 15.67 8.20 -6.49
CA SER A 668 14.60 7.86 -5.53
C SER A 668 13.40 8.81 -5.58
N THR A 669 13.09 9.34 -6.76
CA THR A 669 11.86 10.11 -6.97
C THR A 669 10.67 9.15 -6.84
N THR A 670 9.86 9.38 -5.80
CA THR A 670 8.78 8.46 -5.42
C THR A 670 7.50 8.70 -6.22
N THR A 671 6.59 7.72 -6.18
CA THR A 671 5.24 7.90 -6.72
C THR A 671 4.46 9.01 -6.01
N ASP A 672 4.80 9.37 -4.75
CA ASP A 672 4.25 10.54 -4.05
C ASP A 672 4.71 11.86 -4.67
N HIS A 673 5.93 11.94 -5.18
CA HIS A 673 6.43 13.11 -5.93
C HIS A 673 5.72 13.25 -7.28
N ILE A 674 5.45 12.13 -7.97
CA ILE A 674 4.83 12.12 -9.29
C ILE A 674 3.32 12.36 -9.19
N SER A 675 2.63 11.65 -8.28
CA SER A 675 1.19 11.75 -8.08
C SER A 675 0.86 11.88 -6.60
N PRO A 676 0.73 13.10 -6.06
CA PRO A 676 0.48 13.33 -4.64
C PRO A 676 -0.88 12.78 -4.19
N ALA A 677 -0.99 12.43 -2.91
CA ALA A 677 -2.24 12.00 -2.29
C ALA A 677 -2.82 13.03 -1.32
N GLY A 678 -1.99 13.95 -0.84
CA GLY A 678 -2.31 14.92 0.23
C GLY A 678 -3.15 16.12 -0.24
N SER A 679 -3.16 17.16 0.58
CA SER A 679 -3.96 18.36 0.41
C SER A 679 -3.70 19.10 -0.91
N ILE A 680 -4.75 19.68 -1.47
CA ILE A 680 -4.71 20.49 -2.69
C ILE A 680 -4.56 21.97 -2.28
N LYS A 681 -3.49 22.64 -2.74
CA LYS A 681 -3.29 24.06 -2.49
C LYS A 681 -4.23 24.90 -3.35
N ALA A 682 -4.84 25.95 -2.76
CA ALA A 682 -5.79 26.81 -3.46
C ALA A 682 -5.21 27.50 -4.72
N ASN A 683 -3.93 27.88 -4.69
CA ASN A 683 -3.25 28.53 -5.80
C ASN A 683 -2.59 27.56 -6.80
N SER A 684 -2.71 26.23 -6.60
CA SER A 684 -2.23 25.23 -7.55
C SER A 684 -3.14 25.15 -8.78
N PRO A 685 -2.67 24.57 -9.91
CA PRO A 685 -3.53 24.33 -11.07
C PRO A 685 -4.81 23.53 -10.73
N ALA A 686 -4.71 22.53 -9.87
CA ALA A 686 -5.87 21.74 -9.40
C ALA A 686 -6.80 22.57 -8.51
N GLY A 687 -6.24 23.37 -7.60
CA GLY A 687 -7.03 24.26 -6.73
C GLY A 687 -7.79 25.32 -7.51
N ARG A 688 -7.14 25.98 -8.47
CA ARG A 688 -7.82 26.93 -9.37
C ARG A 688 -8.93 26.28 -10.20
N TYR A 689 -8.70 25.06 -10.69
CA TYR A 689 -9.72 24.29 -11.39
C TYR A 689 -10.94 24.03 -10.48
N LEU A 690 -10.73 23.56 -9.27
CA LEU A 690 -11.81 23.29 -8.31
C LEU A 690 -12.59 24.56 -7.97
N GLN A 691 -11.90 25.69 -7.74
CA GLN A 691 -12.55 26.99 -7.49
C GLN A 691 -13.39 27.44 -8.71
N ALA A 692 -12.89 27.24 -9.92
CA ALA A 692 -13.66 27.54 -11.15
C ALA A 692 -14.90 26.66 -11.30
N GLN A 693 -14.92 25.47 -10.67
CA GLN A 693 -16.09 24.59 -10.57
C GLN A 693 -16.97 24.91 -9.35
N GLY A 694 -16.69 25.99 -8.62
CA GLY A 694 -17.48 26.42 -7.46
C GLY A 694 -17.15 25.71 -6.14
N VAL A 695 -16.10 24.88 -6.09
CA VAL A 695 -15.66 24.21 -4.86
C VAL A 695 -14.84 25.18 -4.02
N LYS A 696 -15.20 25.35 -2.76
CA LYS A 696 -14.46 26.21 -1.83
C LYS A 696 -13.16 25.53 -1.36
N PRO A 697 -12.11 26.30 -0.97
CA PRO A 697 -10.85 25.72 -0.49
C PRO A 697 -10.97 24.74 0.69
N GLU A 698 -11.89 25.00 1.61
CA GLU A 698 -12.20 24.10 2.75
C GLU A 698 -12.80 22.76 2.32
N ASP A 699 -13.43 22.72 1.12
CA ASP A 699 -14.12 21.55 0.57
C ASP A 699 -13.28 20.81 -0.50
N PHE A 700 -12.03 21.23 -0.72
CA PHE A 700 -11.18 20.59 -1.75
C PHE A 700 -10.95 19.12 -1.48
N ASN A 701 -10.97 18.68 -0.22
CA ASN A 701 -10.53 17.36 0.17
C ASN A 701 -9.05 17.19 -0.26
N GLN A 702 -8.63 16.01 -0.66
CA GLN A 702 -7.24 15.70 -1.04
C GLN A 702 -7.18 15.02 -2.41
N TYR A 703 -6.00 15.03 -3.03
CA TYR A 703 -5.79 14.37 -4.32
C TYR A 703 -6.20 12.90 -4.30
N GLY A 704 -5.93 12.17 -3.21
CA GLY A 704 -6.32 10.77 -3.05
C GLY A 704 -7.82 10.53 -3.24
N ALA A 705 -8.66 11.39 -2.68
CA ALA A 705 -10.11 11.31 -2.80
C ALA A 705 -10.62 11.68 -4.21
N ARG A 706 -9.83 12.41 -5.01
CA ARG A 706 -10.22 12.89 -6.34
C ARG A 706 -9.62 12.10 -7.51
N ARG A 707 -9.05 10.94 -7.24
CA ARG A 707 -8.43 10.09 -8.27
C ARG A 707 -9.40 9.57 -9.33
N GLY A 708 -10.72 9.62 -9.10
CA GLY A 708 -11.75 9.37 -10.09
C GLY A 708 -11.97 10.52 -11.08
N ASN A 709 -11.25 11.64 -10.94
CA ASN A 709 -11.35 12.82 -11.82
C ASN A 709 -9.99 13.10 -12.48
N ASP A 710 -9.87 12.74 -13.74
CA ASP A 710 -8.65 12.93 -14.55
C ASP A 710 -8.24 14.40 -14.65
N ARG A 711 -9.19 15.34 -14.64
CA ARG A 711 -8.92 16.78 -14.75
C ARG A 711 -8.19 17.31 -13.53
N VAL A 712 -8.57 16.86 -12.33
CA VAL A 712 -7.85 17.19 -11.08
C VAL A 712 -6.49 16.51 -11.06
N MET A 713 -6.44 15.21 -11.39
CA MET A 713 -5.22 14.41 -11.26
C MET A 713 -4.13 14.79 -12.26
N THR A 714 -4.51 15.14 -13.50
CA THR A 714 -3.55 15.66 -14.48
C THR A 714 -2.89 16.96 -13.99
N ARG A 715 -3.69 17.86 -13.37
CA ARG A 715 -3.20 19.10 -12.78
C ARG A 715 -2.36 18.88 -11.53
N GLY A 716 -2.57 17.75 -10.84
CA GLY A 716 -1.81 17.32 -9.67
C GLY A 716 -0.54 16.56 -9.99
N THR A 717 -0.37 16.09 -11.23
CA THR A 717 0.81 15.31 -11.61
C THR A 717 2.07 16.17 -11.53
N PHE A 718 3.08 15.68 -10.81
CA PHE A 718 4.31 16.42 -10.42
C PHE A 718 4.07 17.69 -9.58
N ALA A 719 2.91 17.82 -8.92
CA ALA A 719 2.60 18.98 -8.09
C ALA A 719 2.97 18.82 -6.60
N ASN A 720 3.74 17.79 -6.26
CA ASN A 720 4.19 17.59 -4.87
C ASN A 720 5.07 18.76 -4.42
N ILE A 721 4.80 19.27 -3.22
CA ILE A 721 5.51 20.43 -2.65
C ILE A 721 7.00 20.20 -2.39
N ARG A 722 7.46 18.96 -2.35
CA ARG A 722 8.85 18.55 -2.14
C ARG A 722 9.55 18.13 -3.43
N LEU A 723 8.87 18.18 -4.56
CA LEU A 723 9.48 17.85 -5.85
C LEU A 723 10.61 18.86 -6.15
N ARG A 724 11.76 18.33 -6.54
CA ARG A 724 12.90 19.14 -7.00
C ARG A 724 13.10 18.87 -8.48
N ASN A 725 12.68 19.80 -9.30
CA ASN A 725 12.94 19.75 -10.73
C ASN A 725 14.31 20.38 -11.02
N LEU A 726 15.22 19.59 -11.54
CA LEU A 726 16.62 19.99 -11.79
C LEU A 726 16.76 20.97 -12.95
N MET A 727 15.70 21.13 -13.77
CA MET A 727 15.63 22.19 -14.79
C MET A 727 15.43 23.59 -14.15
N VAL A 728 15.04 23.66 -12.87
CA VAL A 728 14.79 24.89 -12.11
C VAL A 728 15.51 24.81 -10.76
N PRO A 729 16.85 24.85 -10.75
CA PRO A 729 17.64 24.67 -9.53
C PRO A 729 17.24 25.66 -8.43
N GLY A 730 17.22 25.19 -7.18
CA GLY A 730 16.87 26.01 -6.02
C GLY A 730 15.37 26.19 -5.76
N THR A 731 14.50 25.57 -6.56
CA THR A 731 13.04 25.57 -6.34
C THR A 731 12.55 24.23 -5.82
N GLU A 732 11.48 24.24 -5.06
CA GLU A 732 10.70 23.06 -4.67
C GLU A 732 9.23 23.21 -5.13
N GLY A 733 8.60 22.09 -5.48
CA GLY A 733 7.22 22.08 -5.97
C GLY A 733 7.10 21.79 -7.47
N GLY A 734 5.88 21.87 -7.96
CA GLY A 734 5.52 21.52 -9.35
C GLY A 734 5.86 22.62 -10.37
N VAL A 735 7.10 23.01 -10.46
CA VAL A 735 7.59 24.11 -11.32
C VAL A 735 8.55 23.57 -12.38
N THR A 736 8.47 24.11 -13.60
CA THR A 736 9.39 23.82 -14.71
C THR A 736 9.62 25.06 -15.58
N VAL A 737 10.48 24.93 -16.60
CA VAL A 737 10.67 25.92 -17.65
C VAL A 737 10.11 25.40 -18.95
N HIS A 738 9.30 26.22 -19.62
CA HIS A 738 8.81 25.92 -20.97
C HIS A 738 9.81 26.40 -22.03
N TYR A 739 10.27 25.53 -22.90
CA TYR A 739 11.16 25.86 -24.02
C TYR A 739 10.39 25.81 -25.36
N PRO A 740 10.64 26.75 -26.28
CA PRO A 740 11.73 27.71 -26.32
C PRO A 740 11.47 29.04 -25.59
N SER A 741 10.29 29.26 -24.98
CA SER A 741 9.94 30.57 -24.42
C SER A 741 10.83 31.01 -23.23
N GLY A 742 11.47 30.06 -22.53
CA GLY A 742 12.21 30.30 -21.30
C GLY A 742 11.35 30.67 -20.10
N GLU A 743 10.03 30.58 -20.20
CA GLU A 743 9.10 30.92 -19.14
C GLU A 743 9.07 29.87 -18.03
N GLN A 744 9.32 30.30 -16.80
CA GLN A 744 9.13 29.47 -15.62
C GLN A 744 7.64 29.45 -15.23
N THR A 745 7.05 28.27 -15.21
CA THR A 745 5.61 28.09 -14.92
C THR A 745 5.35 26.75 -14.23
N SER A 746 4.10 26.43 -13.93
CA SER A 746 3.75 25.10 -13.40
C SER A 746 3.98 24.02 -14.45
N ILE A 747 4.33 22.82 -14.00
CA ILE A 747 4.53 21.65 -14.89
C ILE A 747 3.27 21.41 -15.73
N TYR A 748 2.09 21.53 -15.14
CA TYR A 748 0.82 21.39 -15.86
C TYR A 748 0.67 22.45 -16.98
N GLU A 749 0.90 23.73 -16.69
CA GLU A 749 0.75 24.80 -17.68
C GLU A 749 1.76 24.68 -18.81
N ALA A 750 3.01 24.30 -18.50
CA ALA A 750 4.01 24.00 -19.51
C ALA A 750 3.58 22.84 -20.42
N ALA A 751 3.09 21.74 -19.83
CA ALA A 751 2.59 20.58 -20.58
C ALA A 751 1.43 20.95 -21.50
N MET A 752 0.51 21.83 -21.06
CA MET A 752 -0.60 22.30 -21.91
C MET A 752 -0.08 23.13 -23.10
N LYS A 753 0.91 24.02 -22.88
CA LYS A 753 1.53 24.76 -23.98
C LYS A 753 2.18 23.84 -25.03
N TYR A 754 2.90 22.81 -24.58
CA TYR A 754 3.48 21.82 -25.49
C TYR A 754 2.42 21.02 -26.25
N ARG A 755 1.34 20.63 -25.57
CA ARG A 755 0.22 19.91 -26.20
C ARG A 755 -0.45 20.75 -27.29
N ASP A 756 -0.67 22.05 -27.04
CA ASP A 756 -1.28 22.96 -28.01
C ASP A 756 -0.44 23.10 -29.29
N HIS A 757 0.86 22.82 -29.22
CA HIS A 757 1.77 22.78 -30.36
C HIS A 757 2.05 21.37 -30.90
N GLY A 758 1.42 20.33 -30.32
CA GLY A 758 1.65 18.94 -30.74
C GLY A 758 3.03 18.39 -30.38
N THR A 759 3.77 19.03 -29.46
CA THR A 759 5.13 18.64 -29.07
C THR A 759 5.10 17.46 -28.10
N PRO A 760 5.68 16.29 -28.40
CA PRO A 760 5.80 15.18 -27.46
C PRO A 760 6.75 15.53 -26.33
N LEU A 761 6.59 14.86 -25.19
CA LEU A 761 7.37 15.14 -23.99
C LEU A 761 8.12 13.91 -23.49
N VAL A 762 9.25 14.16 -22.81
CA VAL A 762 10.03 13.17 -22.07
C VAL A 762 10.25 13.62 -20.64
N VAL A 763 10.52 12.66 -19.75
CA VAL A 763 10.99 12.87 -18.38
C VAL A 763 12.39 12.30 -18.27
N LEU A 764 13.32 13.04 -17.69
CA LEU A 764 14.64 12.56 -17.29
C LEU A 764 14.64 12.24 -15.80
N ALA A 765 15.14 11.07 -15.40
CA ALA A 765 15.14 10.65 -14.02
C ALA A 765 16.41 9.92 -13.60
N GLY A 766 16.69 9.92 -12.31
CA GLY A 766 17.80 9.18 -11.71
C GLY A 766 17.47 7.71 -11.43
N ALA A 767 18.14 7.13 -10.45
CA ALA A 767 17.94 5.75 -10.01
C ALA A 767 16.63 5.56 -9.21
N GLU A 768 16.07 4.36 -9.24
CA GLU A 768 14.87 3.96 -8.50
C GLU A 768 13.65 4.87 -8.77
N TYR A 769 13.47 5.31 -10.03
CA TYR A 769 12.34 6.15 -10.40
C TYR A 769 10.99 5.45 -10.17
N GLY A 770 10.10 6.11 -9.44
CA GLY A 770 8.78 5.59 -9.13
C GLY A 770 8.71 4.69 -7.89
N THR A 771 9.75 4.70 -7.03
CA THR A 771 9.73 3.98 -5.74
C THR A 771 8.60 4.47 -4.82
N GLY A 772 8.20 3.65 -3.85
CA GLY A 772 7.17 4.00 -2.86
C GLY A 772 5.86 3.25 -3.06
N SER A 773 4.72 3.94 -2.82
CA SER A 773 3.40 3.34 -2.92
C SER A 773 3.03 2.99 -4.37
N SER A 774 2.32 1.89 -4.55
CA SER A 774 1.74 1.52 -5.84
C SER A 774 0.68 2.53 -6.28
N ARG A 775 0.95 3.30 -7.35
CA ARG A 775 0.05 4.35 -7.87
C ARG A 775 0.05 4.37 -9.38
N ASP A 776 -1.05 3.92 -9.96
CA ASP A 776 -1.30 3.98 -11.41
C ASP A 776 -1.38 5.42 -11.92
N TRP A 777 -1.90 6.36 -11.13
CA TRP A 777 -1.95 7.78 -11.48
C TRP A 777 -0.56 8.42 -11.70
N ALA A 778 0.50 7.83 -11.17
CA ALA A 778 1.86 8.26 -11.51
C ALA A 778 2.18 8.00 -13.00
N ALA A 779 1.59 6.97 -13.61
CA ALA A 779 1.69 6.69 -15.05
C ALA A 779 0.56 7.37 -15.85
N LYS A 780 -0.68 7.29 -15.38
CA LYS A 780 -1.86 7.91 -16.01
C LYS A 780 -1.67 9.42 -16.18
N GLY A 781 -1.28 10.12 -15.11
CA GLY A 781 -1.03 11.56 -15.15
C GLY A 781 0.15 11.93 -16.03
N THR A 782 1.23 11.16 -16.00
CA THR A 782 2.39 11.31 -16.87
C THR A 782 1.98 11.23 -18.34
N TYR A 783 1.19 10.21 -18.70
CA TYR A 783 0.62 10.06 -20.05
C TYR A 783 -0.26 11.26 -20.44
N LEU A 784 -1.16 11.70 -19.55
CA LEU A 784 -2.09 12.80 -19.83
C LEU A 784 -1.42 14.17 -19.97
N LEU A 785 -0.25 14.36 -19.37
CA LEU A 785 0.60 15.54 -19.60
C LEU A 785 1.27 15.54 -20.98
N GLY A 786 1.17 14.43 -21.75
CA GLY A 786 1.78 14.30 -23.09
C GLY A 786 3.15 13.66 -23.08
N VAL A 787 3.60 13.11 -21.96
CA VAL A 787 4.87 12.37 -21.87
C VAL A 787 4.74 11.05 -22.64
N ARG A 788 5.69 10.79 -23.53
CA ARG A 788 5.76 9.59 -24.37
C ARG A 788 6.85 8.63 -23.93
N ALA A 789 7.92 9.14 -23.32
CA ALA A 789 9.00 8.32 -22.79
C ALA A 789 9.53 8.88 -21.48
N VAL A 790 9.99 7.98 -20.62
CA VAL A 790 10.76 8.29 -19.41
C VAL A 790 12.15 7.67 -19.57
N ILE A 791 13.21 8.47 -19.42
CA ILE A 791 14.59 8.01 -19.51
C ILE A 791 15.19 8.10 -18.10
N ALA A 792 15.50 6.95 -17.49
CA ALA A 792 15.93 6.87 -16.10
C ALA A 792 17.18 6.01 -15.94
N THR A 793 17.93 6.21 -14.86
CA THR A 793 19.06 5.33 -14.50
C THR A 793 18.56 3.94 -14.09
N SER A 794 17.45 3.88 -13.35
CA SER A 794 16.71 2.64 -13.07
C SER A 794 15.26 2.93 -12.66
N PHE A 795 14.40 1.92 -12.76
CA PHE A 795 12.98 2.02 -12.44
C PHE A 795 12.62 1.11 -11.26
N GLU A 796 11.67 1.55 -10.44
CA GLU A 796 10.94 0.66 -9.57
C GLU A 796 10.00 -0.23 -10.42
N ARG A 797 9.88 -1.51 -10.04
CA ARG A 797 9.20 -2.54 -10.83
C ARG A 797 7.74 -2.18 -11.18
N ILE A 798 6.94 -1.83 -10.16
CA ILE A 798 5.51 -1.56 -10.33
C ILE A 798 5.29 -0.32 -11.19
N HIS A 799 6.08 0.74 -10.97
CA HIS A 799 5.94 1.97 -11.75
C HIS A 799 6.35 1.77 -13.22
N ARG A 800 7.42 1.00 -13.47
CA ARG A 800 7.81 0.62 -14.84
C ARG A 800 6.67 -0.11 -15.55
N SER A 801 6.04 -1.10 -14.88
CA SER A 801 4.91 -1.85 -15.43
C SER A 801 3.70 -0.95 -15.72
N ASN A 802 3.41 -0.01 -14.80
CA ASN A 802 2.33 0.97 -15.00
C ASN A 802 2.60 1.91 -16.19
N LEU A 803 3.84 2.34 -16.41
CA LEU A 803 4.21 3.15 -17.59
C LEU A 803 3.92 2.40 -18.89
N VAL A 804 4.37 1.14 -19.00
CA VAL A 804 4.06 0.28 -20.15
C VAL A 804 2.56 0.05 -20.27
N GLY A 805 1.88 -0.20 -19.15
CA GLY A 805 0.43 -0.37 -19.07
C GLY A 805 -0.38 0.83 -19.58
N MET A 806 0.23 2.01 -19.58
CA MET A 806 -0.34 3.26 -20.14
C MET A 806 0.24 3.67 -21.50
N GLY A 807 1.10 2.85 -22.12
CA GLY A 807 1.72 3.18 -23.39
C GLY A 807 2.80 4.27 -23.32
N VAL A 808 3.39 4.46 -22.13
CA VAL A 808 4.58 5.33 -21.95
C VAL A 808 5.83 4.47 -22.00
N LEU A 809 6.80 4.84 -22.84
CA LEU A 809 8.03 4.08 -23.08
C LEU A 809 9.04 4.26 -21.94
N PRO A 810 9.38 3.22 -21.15
CA PRO A 810 10.46 3.31 -20.18
C PRO A 810 11.80 2.98 -20.83
N LEU A 811 12.74 3.89 -20.78
CA LEU A 811 14.10 3.76 -21.30
C LEU A 811 15.12 3.86 -20.17
N GLN A 812 16.03 2.92 -20.09
CA GLN A 812 17.06 2.90 -19.06
C GLN A 812 18.42 3.24 -19.64
N PHE A 813 19.13 4.19 -19.02
CA PHE A 813 20.53 4.46 -19.35
C PHE A 813 21.37 3.18 -19.21
N ARG A 814 22.42 3.07 -20.01
CA ARG A 814 23.40 1.99 -19.86
C ARG A 814 24.17 2.12 -18.54
N GLU A 815 24.74 1.01 -18.11
CA GLU A 815 25.58 0.99 -16.91
C GLU A 815 26.70 2.02 -16.99
N GLY A 816 26.82 2.87 -15.97
CA GLY A 816 27.76 3.97 -15.92
C GLY A 816 27.31 5.25 -16.64
N GLU A 817 26.19 5.25 -17.35
CA GLU A 817 25.60 6.43 -17.97
C GLU A 817 24.46 7.01 -17.12
N SER A 818 24.36 8.32 -17.13
CA SER A 818 23.28 9.09 -16.52
C SER A 818 23.11 10.41 -17.28
N ARG A 819 22.05 11.16 -16.97
CA ARG A 819 21.89 12.51 -17.54
C ARG A 819 23.09 13.40 -17.22
N GLU A 820 23.70 13.26 -16.01
CA GLU A 820 24.88 14.01 -15.60
C GLU A 820 26.12 13.64 -16.44
N SER A 821 26.39 12.34 -16.61
CA SER A 821 27.55 11.87 -17.37
C SER A 821 27.44 12.22 -18.86
N LEU A 822 26.23 12.33 -19.39
CA LEU A 822 25.96 12.73 -20.78
C LEU A 822 25.78 14.24 -20.96
N GLY A 823 25.82 15.01 -19.87
CA GLY A 823 25.68 16.47 -19.91
C GLY A 823 24.29 16.93 -20.37
N LEU A 824 23.25 16.20 -19.99
CA LEU A 824 21.87 16.56 -20.31
C LEU A 824 21.30 17.42 -19.18
N ASP A 825 20.78 18.59 -19.51
CA ASP A 825 20.22 19.55 -18.56
C ASP A 825 18.70 19.75 -18.69
N GLY A 826 18.07 19.12 -19.71
CA GLY A 826 16.63 19.19 -19.98
C GLY A 826 16.23 20.26 -20.99
N THR A 827 17.19 20.98 -21.58
CA THR A 827 16.92 21.98 -22.63
C THR A 827 16.91 21.39 -24.04
N GLU A 828 17.35 20.14 -24.17
CA GLU A 828 17.55 19.45 -25.44
C GLU A 828 16.22 19.14 -26.15
N ILE A 829 16.33 18.89 -27.45
CA ILE A 829 15.29 18.26 -28.29
C ILE A 829 15.69 16.80 -28.46
N PHE A 830 14.78 15.90 -28.11
CA PHE A 830 15.00 14.47 -28.15
C PHE A 830 14.33 13.82 -29.35
N ASP A 831 15.08 12.99 -30.07
CA ASP A 831 14.57 12.08 -31.07
C ASP A 831 14.91 10.64 -30.63
N ILE A 832 13.89 9.78 -30.55
CA ILE A 832 13.98 8.39 -30.07
C ILE A 832 13.59 7.45 -31.22
N SER A 833 14.54 6.60 -31.64
CA SER A 833 14.36 5.68 -32.76
C SER A 833 13.58 4.44 -32.33
N LEU A 834 12.36 4.27 -32.85
CA LEU A 834 11.49 3.14 -32.57
C LEU A 834 10.67 2.79 -33.80
N ASP A 835 10.36 1.51 -34.01
CA ASP A 835 9.48 1.06 -35.08
C ASP A 835 8.66 -0.18 -34.65
N ASP A 836 7.86 -0.70 -35.55
CA ASP A 836 6.96 -1.83 -35.31
C ASP A 836 7.65 -3.18 -35.08
N ARG A 837 8.98 -3.24 -35.22
CA ARG A 837 9.80 -4.44 -34.95
C ARG A 837 10.32 -4.47 -33.51
N LEU A 838 9.77 -3.63 -32.62
CA LEU A 838 10.13 -3.58 -31.22
C LEU A 838 10.09 -4.97 -30.60
N VAL A 839 11.18 -5.34 -29.92
CA VAL A 839 11.32 -6.58 -29.13
C VAL A 839 11.67 -6.26 -27.68
N PRO A 840 11.40 -7.18 -26.75
CA PRO A 840 11.75 -6.98 -25.32
C PRO A 840 13.21 -6.62 -25.13
N ARG A 841 13.48 -5.65 -24.22
CA ARG A 841 14.82 -5.18 -23.84
C ARG A 841 15.70 -4.72 -24.99
N GLN A 842 15.08 -4.30 -26.09
CA GLN A 842 15.78 -3.77 -27.26
C GLN A 842 16.66 -2.58 -26.88
N ALA A 843 17.86 -2.50 -27.49
CA ALA A 843 18.67 -1.29 -27.52
C ALA A 843 17.97 -0.21 -28.36
N VAL A 844 17.74 0.97 -27.78
CA VAL A 844 17.05 2.10 -28.43
C VAL A 844 18.00 3.29 -28.50
N GLU A 845 18.22 3.80 -29.72
CA GLU A 845 19.03 4.98 -29.95
C GLU A 845 18.24 6.24 -29.61
N VAL A 846 18.90 7.16 -28.90
CA VAL A 846 18.38 8.48 -28.53
C VAL A 846 19.35 9.54 -28.99
N MET A 847 18.85 10.54 -29.69
CA MET A 847 19.57 11.76 -30.03
C MET A 847 19.03 12.92 -29.22
N ALA A 848 19.90 13.60 -28.48
CA ALA A 848 19.57 14.80 -27.73
C ALA A 848 20.30 15.99 -28.33
N ARG A 849 19.56 16.92 -28.95
CA ARG A 849 20.11 18.09 -29.62
C ARG A 849 20.03 19.30 -28.71
N LYS A 850 21.19 19.85 -28.36
CA LYS A 850 21.33 21.06 -27.53
C LYS A 850 21.02 22.32 -28.31
N ALA A 851 20.80 23.42 -27.59
CA ALA A 851 20.50 24.74 -28.21
C ALA A 851 21.63 25.30 -29.06
N ASP A 852 22.89 24.97 -28.79
CA ASP A 852 24.07 25.33 -29.55
C ASP A 852 24.30 24.48 -30.82
N GLY A 853 23.49 23.47 -31.04
CA GLY A 853 23.58 22.55 -32.15
C GLY A 853 24.40 21.28 -31.89
N GLU A 854 25.00 21.13 -30.72
CA GLU A 854 25.65 19.88 -30.32
C GLU A 854 24.59 18.75 -30.24
N VAL A 855 24.95 17.58 -30.74
CA VAL A 855 24.09 16.38 -30.68
C VAL A 855 24.77 15.33 -29.84
N VAL A 856 24.14 14.97 -28.73
CA VAL A 856 24.55 13.86 -27.86
C VAL A 856 23.82 12.59 -28.33
N HIS A 857 24.58 11.61 -28.80
CA HIS A 857 24.07 10.30 -29.19
C HIS A 857 24.33 9.32 -28.06
N PHE A 858 23.31 8.63 -27.61
CA PHE A 858 23.43 7.56 -26.61
C PHE A 858 22.42 6.45 -26.86
N VAL A 859 22.68 5.29 -26.25
CA VAL A 859 21.84 4.11 -26.43
C VAL A 859 21.26 3.71 -25.08
N THR A 860 19.96 3.55 -25.03
CA THR A 860 19.24 3.10 -23.85
C THR A 860 18.78 1.65 -24.01
N THR A 861 18.45 1.01 -22.89
CA THR A 861 17.73 -0.27 -22.89
C THR A 861 16.24 0.02 -22.74
N CYS A 862 15.43 -0.43 -23.70
CA CYS A 862 13.97 -0.41 -23.58
C CYS A 862 13.54 -1.35 -22.44
N ARG A 863 12.81 -0.83 -21.47
CA ARG A 863 12.34 -1.59 -20.32
C ARG A 863 10.90 -2.09 -20.49
N ILE A 864 10.56 -2.44 -21.74
CA ILE A 864 9.50 -3.39 -22.04
C ILE A 864 10.18 -4.76 -21.97
N ASP A 865 9.91 -5.50 -20.90
CA ASP A 865 10.75 -6.63 -20.53
C ASP A 865 10.24 -7.95 -21.14
N THR A 866 9.01 -7.99 -21.69
CA THR A 866 8.31 -9.23 -22.11
C THR A 866 7.60 -9.08 -23.45
N PRO A 867 7.38 -10.19 -24.21
CA PRO A 867 6.60 -10.15 -25.44
C PRO A 867 5.16 -9.65 -25.25
N VAL A 868 4.54 -9.97 -24.11
CA VAL A 868 3.18 -9.51 -23.78
C VAL A 868 3.15 -8.01 -23.57
N GLU A 869 4.15 -7.44 -22.89
CA GLU A 869 4.26 -6.00 -22.72
C GLU A 869 4.47 -5.26 -24.05
N VAL A 870 5.14 -5.88 -25.03
CA VAL A 870 5.21 -5.32 -26.40
C VAL A 870 3.82 -5.22 -27.01
N VAL A 871 2.97 -6.24 -26.82
CA VAL A 871 1.57 -6.20 -27.28
C VAL A 871 0.80 -5.08 -26.58
N TYR A 872 0.98 -4.91 -25.26
CA TYR A 872 0.35 -3.83 -24.52
C TYR A 872 0.80 -2.45 -25.02
N TYR A 873 2.07 -2.24 -25.18
CA TYR A 873 2.60 -0.97 -25.70
C TYR A 873 2.10 -0.66 -27.11
N ARG A 874 2.10 -1.64 -28.03
CA ARG A 874 1.56 -1.52 -29.40
C ARG A 874 0.09 -1.11 -29.40
N ASN A 875 -0.68 -1.58 -28.44
CA ASN A 875 -2.10 -1.25 -28.33
C ASN A 875 -2.37 0.09 -27.62
N GLY A 876 -1.35 0.77 -27.10
CA GLY A 876 -1.48 1.99 -26.32
C GLY A 876 -1.76 1.75 -24.82
N GLY A 877 -1.65 0.50 -24.37
CA GLY A 877 -1.78 0.10 -22.99
C GLY A 877 -2.50 -1.23 -22.80
N ILE A 878 -2.43 -1.74 -21.56
CA ILE A 878 -3.02 -3.04 -21.21
C ILE A 878 -4.56 -3.04 -21.35
N LEU A 879 -5.24 -2.01 -20.86
CA LEU A 879 -6.70 -1.91 -20.93
C LEU A 879 -7.20 -1.72 -22.37
N HIS A 880 -6.44 -0.98 -23.18
CA HIS A 880 -6.71 -0.86 -24.61
C HIS A 880 -6.62 -2.20 -25.33
N THR A 881 -5.63 -3.02 -24.96
CA THR A 881 -5.47 -4.40 -25.48
C THR A 881 -6.68 -5.25 -25.13
N VAL A 882 -7.05 -5.26 -23.86
CA VAL A 882 -8.18 -6.06 -23.35
C VAL A 882 -9.50 -5.62 -24.00
N LEU A 883 -9.74 -4.30 -24.11
CA LEU A 883 -10.95 -3.77 -24.75
C LEU A 883 -11.08 -4.25 -26.21
N ARG A 884 -9.99 -4.16 -27.00
CA ARG A 884 -9.99 -4.65 -28.38
C ARG A 884 -10.23 -6.15 -28.49
N GLN A 885 -9.65 -6.93 -27.58
CA GLN A 885 -9.87 -8.38 -27.53
C GLN A 885 -11.34 -8.72 -27.23
N LEU A 886 -11.93 -8.07 -26.23
CA LEU A 886 -13.33 -8.29 -25.85
C LEU A 886 -14.31 -7.76 -26.90
N ALA A 887 -13.96 -6.71 -27.65
CA ALA A 887 -14.79 -6.21 -28.74
C ALA A 887 -14.82 -7.16 -29.93
N LYS A 888 -13.72 -7.92 -30.19
CA LYS A 888 -13.62 -8.92 -31.26
C LYS A 888 -14.26 -10.27 -30.91
N SER A 889 -14.40 -10.61 -29.62
CA SER A 889 -15.02 -11.83 -29.12
C SER A 889 -16.54 -11.70 -29.09
#